data_5e355693cf7bf918eef026d1b552ca0a
#
_entry.id   5e355693cf7bf918eef026d1b552ca0a
#
_cell.length_a   1.000
_cell.length_b   1.000
_cell.length_c   1.000
_cell.angle_alpha   90.00
_cell.angle_beta   90.00
_cell.angle_gamma   90.00
#
_symmetry.space_group_name_H-M   'P 1'
#
loop_
_entity.id
_entity.type
_entity.pdbx_description
1 polymer ?
#
loop_
_entity_poly.entity_id
_entity_poly.type
_entity_poly.pdbx_seq_one_letter_code
_entity_poly.pdbx_strand_id
1 'polypeptide(L)'
;GLNALSVSEERFLAQLQKRKIADFYWDYVSDKVTDPDNKASYFVSRNRKSFPSSMKLPPEEKVKTEIEVIGIPSGIGQAKHVYTLLSDWCKEAEMSSEEALRTAVILPDEHLLIPVLNAIPEQIRRINVTMGYPLAGTPVASLIEYILALQKNVRYIDRNPLFYFRDVLPVLNHRYILSTSPEIISSLVKEITENNKIYISHTELGKTPLLEILFTPVTGVEAFSDYLIKVLEELNKVMSALSDEEEEDAPQRTNDLEQEFIFHYFTTVNRMKEVMKDARIEMKIDTFFRLLKRVTDTITIPFHGEPLSGLQIMGVLETRALDFDRLIILSMNEGIFPQRKAANSFIPYNLRRGFGLPTYEHQDSVWAYHFYRLIERASHVSLLYDTRSNGLQTGEVSRFVHQLHYHYEVPMRDKLVVYNVSSSKTPPLAVPKREDIMRRLDAYRKGGSKAISASAINTYLDCPLKFYFSVVEGIREEEEVSETIESDVFGSILHKVMEELYKPFQGKMVTVDLLKAIRKDTALLTGAIARAFASEFFKTEVVRSLTGQNYLIGEMIRKYVEKILERDGKLTPFVYIESERKINGLISLSDHSEIRLKGFIDRVDEVRDAIRIIDYKSGSGTTTFSSIESLFNKEEKDRAKAVMQVFMYCWMYAHLTENKGKTIQPGIYYVRSLFADPFDPSVYHRIERGKSEKVEDFSGYAQAFEEGLRGCLDEIFNPEIPFTQTPTGKACSYCPFKGICGK
;
A
#
# COMPACT_ATOMS: atom_id res chain seq x y z
N GLY A 1 31.54 -12.30 -32.12
CA GLY A 1 32.05 -11.59 -32.88
C GLY A 1 32.44 -10.12 -32.92
N LEU A 2 33.36 -9.79 -33.79
CA LEU A 2 33.81 -8.43 -34.05
C LEU A 2 32.77 -7.70 -34.90
N ASN A 3 32.18 -6.62 -34.39
CA ASN A 3 31.25 -5.77 -35.16
C ASN A 3 31.69 -4.31 -35.10
N ALA A 4 31.35 -3.56 -34.10
CA ALA A 4 31.79 -2.19 -33.90
C ALA A 4 33.20 -2.16 -33.30
N LEU A 5 34.21 -2.00 -34.14
CA LEU A 5 35.61 -1.91 -33.71
C LEU A 5 35.97 -0.50 -33.27
N SER A 6 36.73 -0.37 -32.20
CA SER A 6 37.37 0.89 -31.82
C SER A 6 38.54 1.22 -32.79
N VAL A 7 38.91 2.48 -32.88
CA VAL A 7 40.05 2.91 -33.70
C VAL A 7 41.36 2.17 -33.32
N SER A 8 41.54 1.85 -32.05
CA SER A 8 42.70 1.11 -31.56
C SER A 8 42.69 -0.35 -32.04
N GLU A 9 41.51 -1.00 -31.96
CA GLU A 9 41.33 -2.37 -32.50
C GLU A 9 41.52 -2.42 -33.99
N GLU A 10 40.94 -1.48 -34.76
CA GLU A 10 41.13 -1.40 -36.21
C GLU A 10 42.63 -1.25 -36.57
N ARG A 11 43.36 -0.37 -35.87
CA ARG A 11 44.81 -0.22 -36.07
C ARG A 11 45.61 -1.47 -35.74
N PHE A 12 45.24 -2.12 -34.64
CA PHE A 12 45.87 -3.38 -34.22
C PHE A 12 45.64 -4.48 -35.26
N LEU A 13 44.40 -4.72 -35.69
CA LEU A 13 44.06 -5.69 -36.72
C LEU A 13 44.76 -5.36 -38.06
N ALA A 14 44.80 -4.10 -38.46
CA ALA A 14 45.51 -3.70 -39.65
C ALA A 14 47.02 -4.00 -39.60
N GLN A 15 47.67 -3.84 -38.43
CA GLN A 15 49.08 -4.25 -38.27
C GLN A 15 49.27 -5.76 -38.36
N LEU A 16 48.36 -6.57 -37.82
CA LEU A 16 48.42 -8.02 -37.94
C LEU A 16 48.23 -8.45 -39.39
N GLN A 17 47.30 -7.86 -40.11
CA GLN A 17 47.05 -8.09 -41.53
C GLN A 17 48.27 -7.75 -42.38
N LYS A 18 48.86 -6.56 -42.14
CA LYS A 18 50.08 -6.13 -42.86
C LYS A 18 51.25 -7.04 -42.66
N ARG A 19 51.37 -7.66 -41.47
CA ARG A 19 52.41 -8.67 -41.17
C ARG A 19 52.07 -10.05 -41.66
N LYS A 20 50.89 -10.29 -42.26
CA LYS A 20 50.40 -11.60 -42.73
C LYS A 20 50.36 -12.66 -41.63
N ILE A 21 50.07 -12.29 -40.38
CA ILE A 21 49.96 -13.21 -39.22
C ILE A 21 48.54 -13.34 -38.71
N ALA A 22 47.56 -12.72 -39.38
CA ALA A 22 46.14 -12.84 -39.06
C ALA A 22 45.34 -13.08 -40.34
N ASP A 23 44.33 -13.91 -40.20
CA ASP A 23 43.26 -14.09 -41.17
C ASP A 23 41.91 -13.75 -40.56
N PHE A 24 40.94 -13.32 -41.36
CA PHE A 24 39.67 -12.82 -40.89
C PHE A 24 38.53 -13.68 -41.44
N TYR A 25 37.64 -14.11 -40.54
CA TYR A 25 36.46 -14.87 -40.91
C TYR A 25 35.24 -14.10 -40.51
N TRP A 26 34.36 -13.87 -41.48
CA TRP A 26 33.14 -13.12 -41.27
C TRP A 26 31.94 -13.99 -41.54
N ASP A 27 31.21 -14.30 -40.46
CA ASP A 27 29.99 -15.06 -40.47
C ASP A 27 28.79 -14.15 -40.72
N TYR A 28 28.62 -13.71 -41.95
CA TYR A 28 27.52 -12.87 -42.41
C TYR A 28 26.77 -13.59 -43.54
N VAL A 29 25.90 -14.51 -43.15
CA VAL A 29 25.09 -15.30 -44.05
C VAL A 29 23.78 -14.59 -44.38
N SER A 30 23.33 -13.72 -43.50
CA SER A 30 22.05 -13.03 -43.59
C SER A 30 22.07 -11.88 -44.59
N ASP A 31 21.12 -11.93 -45.53
CA ASP A 31 20.85 -10.78 -46.40
C ASP A 31 20.49 -9.52 -45.61
N LYS A 32 19.79 -9.68 -44.47
CA LYS A 32 19.36 -8.57 -43.59
C LYS A 32 20.54 -7.87 -42.92
N VAL A 33 21.61 -8.58 -42.59
CA VAL A 33 22.82 -8.00 -41.97
C VAL A 33 23.75 -7.38 -43.01
N THR A 34 23.65 -7.78 -44.28
CA THR A 34 24.47 -7.26 -45.35
C THR A 34 23.77 -6.23 -46.26
N ASP A 35 22.46 -6.05 -46.09
CA ASP A 35 21.64 -5.09 -46.83
C ASP A 35 22.10 -3.66 -46.60
N PRO A 36 22.50 -2.91 -47.64
CA PRO A 36 22.95 -1.52 -47.51
C PRO A 36 21.90 -0.56 -46.91
N ASP A 37 20.62 -0.88 -47.09
CA ASP A 37 19.51 -0.06 -46.59
C ASP A 37 19.20 -0.33 -45.12
N ASN A 38 19.74 -1.43 -44.57
CA ASN A 38 19.63 -1.76 -43.15
C ASN A 38 20.84 -1.23 -42.36
N LYS A 39 20.58 -0.49 -41.27
CA LYS A 39 21.65 -0.02 -40.38
C LYS A 39 22.54 -1.13 -39.82
N ALA A 40 22.07 -2.37 -39.74
CA ALA A 40 22.84 -3.52 -39.30
C ALA A 40 24.10 -3.76 -40.18
N SER A 41 24.04 -3.37 -41.44
CA SER A 41 25.16 -3.55 -42.41
C SER A 41 26.30 -2.55 -42.21
N TYR A 42 26.11 -1.49 -41.48
CA TYR A 42 27.06 -0.38 -41.39
C TYR A 42 28.48 -0.81 -40.99
N PHE A 43 28.63 -1.47 -39.88
CA PHE A 43 29.95 -1.99 -39.45
C PHE A 43 30.38 -3.25 -40.24
N VAL A 44 29.44 -4.06 -40.61
CA VAL A 44 29.67 -5.29 -41.38
C VAL A 44 30.33 -4.98 -42.72
N SER A 45 29.76 -4.04 -43.48
CA SER A 45 30.26 -3.60 -44.77
C SER A 45 31.64 -2.96 -44.67
N ARG A 46 31.86 -2.13 -43.63
CA ARG A 46 33.16 -1.48 -43.33
C ARG A 46 34.22 -2.55 -43.00
N ASN A 47 33.90 -3.50 -42.12
CA ASN A 47 34.85 -4.54 -41.69
C ASN A 47 35.24 -5.45 -42.84
N ARG A 48 34.28 -5.91 -43.64
CA ARG A 48 34.55 -6.74 -44.83
C ARG A 48 35.43 -6.07 -45.86
N LYS A 49 35.27 -4.75 -46.02
CA LYS A 49 36.11 -3.95 -46.92
C LYS A 49 37.52 -3.79 -46.38
N SER A 50 37.68 -3.52 -45.08
CA SER A 50 38.97 -3.25 -44.42
C SER A 50 39.77 -4.54 -44.18
N PHE A 51 39.09 -5.62 -43.84
CA PHE A 51 39.65 -6.91 -43.45
C PHE A 51 38.99 -8.06 -44.26
N PRO A 52 39.23 -8.20 -45.55
CA PRO A 52 38.63 -9.23 -46.35
C PRO A 52 39.10 -10.64 -45.90
N SER A 53 38.15 -11.57 -45.89
CA SER A 53 38.46 -13.00 -45.60
C SER A 53 39.17 -13.66 -46.72
N SER A 54 40.18 -14.45 -46.43
CA SER A 54 40.86 -15.33 -47.41
C SER A 54 40.10 -16.64 -47.70
N MET A 55 39.23 -17.06 -46.74
CA MET A 55 38.39 -18.26 -46.90
C MET A 55 36.97 -17.92 -47.33
N LYS A 56 36.44 -18.73 -48.26
CA LYS A 56 35.02 -18.73 -48.57
C LYS A 56 34.35 -19.80 -47.70
N LEU A 57 33.44 -19.36 -46.84
CA LEU A 57 32.58 -20.26 -46.09
C LEU A 57 31.63 -21.00 -47.07
N PRO A 58 31.33 -22.30 -46.86
CA PRO A 58 30.32 -22.98 -47.65
C PRO A 58 28.98 -22.28 -47.48
N PRO A 59 28.10 -22.29 -48.52
CA PRO A 59 26.75 -21.76 -48.37
C PRO A 59 26.00 -22.57 -47.30
N GLU A 60 25.52 -21.92 -46.26
CA GLU A 60 24.64 -22.53 -45.27
C GLU A 60 23.23 -22.70 -45.85
N GLU A 61 22.56 -23.80 -45.52
CA GLU A 61 21.14 -23.97 -45.78
C GLU A 61 20.36 -22.91 -44.99
N LYS A 62 19.53 -22.12 -45.69
CA LYS A 62 18.66 -21.12 -45.00
C LYS A 62 17.64 -21.85 -44.15
N VAL A 63 17.69 -21.67 -42.85
CA VAL A 63 16.67 -22.18 -41.92
C VAL A 63 15.36 -21.42 -42.18
N LYS A 64 14.27 -22.17 -42.35
CA LYS A 64 12.93 -21.57 -42.41
C LYS A 64 12.50 -21.15 -41.03
N THR A 65 12.62 -19.86 -40.72
CA THR A 65 12.23 -19.30 -39.42
C THR A 65 10.73 -19.07 -39.38
N GLU A 66 10.06 -19.56 -38.34
CA GLU A 66 8.68 -19.22 -37.98
C GLU A 66 8.71 -18.12 -36.93
N ILE A 67 8.09 -16.96 -37.25
CA ILE A 67 8.06 -15.81 -36.36
C ILE A 67 6.63 -15.55 -35.88
N GLU A 68 6.45 -15.43 -34.55
CA GLU A 68 5.22 -14.98 -33.93
C GLU A 68 5.45 -13.64 -33.21
N VAL A 69 4.54 -12.69 -33.45
CA VAL A 69 4.52 -11.39 -32.77
C VAL A 69 3.36 -11.38 -31.81
N ILE A 70 3.62 -11.23 -30.52
CA ILE A 70 2.61 -11.39 -29.48
C ILE A 70 2.48 -10.10 -28.67
N GLY A 71 1.36 -9.41 -28.85
CA GLY A 71 1.01 -8.23 -28.07
C GLY A 71 0.39 -8.63 -26.72
N ILE A 72 0.94 -8.15 -25.60
CA ILE A 72 0.51 -8.52 -24.26
C ILE A 72 0.42 -7.26 -23.38
N PRO A 73 -0.69 -6.99 -22.68
CA PRO A 73 -0.83 -5.80 -21.87
C PRO A 73 -0.10 -5.93 -20.52
N SER A 74 1.17 -5.88 -20.48
CA SER A 74 2.13 -5.63 -19.36
C SER A 74 3.42 -6.46 -19.47
N GLY A 75 4.51 -5.96 -18.87
CA GLY A 75 5.76 -6.72 -18.75
C GLY A 75 5.57 -8.00 -17.93
N ILE A 76 4.84 -7.96 -16.83
CA ILE A 76 4.52 -9.15 -16.02
C ILE A 76 3.65 -10.14 -16.84
N GLY A 77 2.74 -9.63 -17.65
CA GLY A 77 1.96 -10.47 -18.58
C GLY A 77 2.85 -11.19 -19.59
N GLN A 78 3.87 -10.50 -20.14
CA GLN A 78 4.86 -11.11 -21.01
C GLN A 78 5.62 -12.24 -20.29
N ALA A 79 6.11 -11.96 -19.06
CA ALA A 79 6.79 -12.97 -18.25
C ALA A 79 5.91 -14.20 -18.00
N LYS A 80 4.64 -14.02 -17.63
CA LYS A 80 3.68 -15.14 -17.48
C LYS A 80 3.44 -15.89 -18.78
N HIS A 81 3.45 -15.21 -19.93
CA HIS A 81 3.27 -15.86 -21.22
C HIS A 81 4.47 -16.71 -21.63
N VAL A 82 5.68 -16.40 -21.12
CA VAL A 82 6.86 -17.29 -21.27
C VAL A 82 6.57 -18.67 -20.72
N TYR A 83 5.86 -18.79 -19.57
CA TYR A 83 5.42 -20.08 -19.05
C TYR A 83 4.58 -20.88 -20.07
N THR A 84 3.65 -20.20 -20.73
CA THR A 84 2.79 -20.85 -21.73
C THR A 84 3.60 -21.36 -22.90
N LEU A 85 4.48 -20.54 -23.46
CA LEU A 85 5.32 -20.91 -24.61
C LEU A 85 6.27 -22.07 -24.26
N LEU A 86 6.94 -21.99 -23.10
CA LEU A 86 7.86 -23.07 -22.67
C LEU A 86 7.09 -24.35 -22.33
N SER A 87 5.92 -24.25 -21.69
CA SER A 87 5.09 -25.42 -21.38
C SER A 87 4.56 -26.11 -22.64
N ASP A 88 4.17 -25.33 -23.65
CA ASP A 88 3.71 -25.92 -24.94
C ASP A 88 4.85 -26.65 -25.63
N TRP A 89 6.05 -26.10 -25.62
CA TRP A 89 7.24 -26.82 -26.17
C TRP A 89 7.59 -28.08 -25.38
N CYS A 90 7.41 -28.06 -24.03
CA CYS A 90 7.62 -29.26 -23.21
C CYS A 90 6.53 -30.34 -23.39
N LYS A 91 5.33 -29.97 -23.87
CA LYS A 91 4.27 -30.95 -24.21
C LYS A 91 4.50 -31.64 -25.55
N GLU A 92 5.10 -30.92 -26.49
CA GLU A 92 5.41 -31.51 -27.84
C GLU A 92 6.50 -32.58 -27.79
N ALA A 93 7.50 -32.39 -26.91
CA ALA A 93 8.55 -33.39 -26.61
C ALA A 93 9.15 -33.05 -25.22
N GLU A 94 9.59 -34.10 -24.49
CA GLU A 94 10.42 -33.86 -23.29
C GLU A 94 11.70 -33.13 -23.75
N MET A 95 11.88 -31.87 -23.28
CA MET A 95 12.99 -31.03 -23.70
C MET A 95 14.31 -31.64 -23.24
N SER A 96 15.10 -32.17 -24.19
CA SER A 96 16.41 -32.70 -23.88
C SER A 96 17.37 -31.61 -23.37
N SER A 97 18.42 -31.98 -22.66
CA SER A 97 19.44 -31.02 -22.19
C SER A 97 20.08 -30.23 -23.34
N GLU A 98 20.19 -30.82 -24.51
CA GLU A 98 20.72 -30.16 -25.70
C GLU A 98 19.72 -29.16 -26.30
N GLU A 99 18.43 -29.50 -26.37
CA GLU A 99 17.38 -28.60 -26.85
C GLU A 99 17.19 -27.42 -25.87
N ALA A 100 17.30 -27.66 -24.56
CA ALA A 100 17.27 -26.59 -23.54
C ALA A 100 18.43 -25.59 -23.72
N LEU A 101 19.65 -26.10 -24.03
CA LEU A 101 20.82 -25.28 -24.31
C LEU A 101 20.64 -24.43 -25.59
N ARG A 102 19.91 -24.93 -26.56
CA ARG A 102 19.60 -24.23 -27.83
C ARG A 102 18.32 -23.41 -27.77
N THR A 103 17.72 -23.25 -26.59
CA THR A 103 16.55 -22.42 -26.32
C THR A 103 16.95 -21.23 -25.46
N ALA A 104 16.58 -20.02 -25.88
CA ALA A 104 16.90 -18.82 -25.11
C ALA A 104 15.69 -17.89 -24.90
N VAL A 105 15.63 -17.32 -23.69
CA VAL A 105 14.74 -16.21 -23.33
C VAL A 105 15.59 -14.94 -23.20
N ILE A 106 15.31 -13.97 -24.05
CA ILE A 106 16.08 -12.73 -24.16
C ILE A 106 15.33 -11.59 -23.51
N LEU A 107 16.00 -10.90 -22.59
CA LEU A 107 15.45 -9.80 -21.80
C LEU A 107 16.14 -8.48 -22.13
N PRO A 108 15.61 -7.68 -23.06
CA PRO A 108 16.06 -6.30 -23.27
C PRO A 108 15.81 -5.39 -22.07
N ASP A 109 14.79 -5.71 -21.27
CA ASP A 109 14.48 -5.09 -19.98
C ASP A 109 14.86 -6.05 -18.84
N GLU A 110 15.95 -5.76 -18.14
CA GLU A 110 16.51 -6.58 -17.07
C GLU A 110 15.57 -6.70 -15.85
N HIS A 111 14.64 -5.75 -15.67
CA HIS A 111 13.65 -5.80 -14.58
C HIS A 111 12.68 -6.98 -14.69
N LEU A 112 12.55 -7.58 -15.86
CA LEU A 112 11.71 -8.76 -16.07
C LEU A 112 12.37 -10.08 -15.66
N LEU A 113 13.63 -10.07 -15.23
CA LEU A 113 14.37 -11.28 -14.88
C LEU A 113 13.66 -12.11 -13.79
N ILE A 114 13.36 -11.50 -12.63
CA ILE A 114 12.68 -12.23 -11.53
C ILE A 114 11.27 -12.71 -11.92
N PRO A 115 10.40 -11.91 -12.56
CA PRO A 115 9.15 -12.40 -13.11
C PRO A 115 9.29 -13.60 -14.07
N VAL A 116 10.32 -13.58 -14.94
CA VAL A 116 10.58 -14.70 -15.87
C VAL A 116 11.09 -15.93 -15.15
N LEU A 117 12.00 -15.79 -14.18
CA LEU A 117 12.47 -16.92 -13.37
C LEU A 117 11.32 -17.64 -12.66
N ASN A 118 10.35 -16.88 -12.13
CA ASN A 118 9.15 -17.45 -11.52
C ASN A 118 8.13 -18.02 -12.53
N ALA A 119 8.33 -17.78 -13.82
CA ALA A 119 7.48 -18.28 -14.89
C ALA A 119 8.07 -19.45 -15.66
N ILE A 120 9.14 -20.07 -15.16
CA ILE A 120 9.75 -21.24 -15.79
C ILE A 120 9.00 -22.49 -15.32
N PRO A 121 8.57 -23.37 -16.24
CA PRO A 121 7.94 -24.63 -15.89
C PRO A 121 8.89 -25.57 -15.11
N GLU A 122 8.35 -26.29 -14.11
CA GLU A 122 9.11 -27.24 -13.27
C GLU A 122 9.81 -28.36 -14.05
N GLN A 123 9.31 -28.66 -15.26
CA GLN A 123 9.92 -29.63 -16.16
C GLN A 123 11.32 -29.21 -16.62
N ILE A 124 11.61 -27.91 -16.63
CA ILE A 124 12.93 -27.36 -16.98
C ILE A 124 13.77 -27.26 -15.72
N ARG A 125 14.53 -28.31 -15.43
CA ARG A 125 15.31 -28.44 -14.18
C ARG A 125 16.58 -27.62 -14.13
N ARG A 126 17.12 -27.21 -15.27
CA ARG A 126 18.39 -26.48 -15.37
C ARG A 126 18.18 -25.20 -16.17
N ILE A 127 18.63 -24.12 -15.61
CA ILE A 127 18.64 -22.81 -16.23
C ILE A 127 20.02 -22.19 -16.10
N ASN A 128 20.42 -21.41 -17.09
CA ASN A 128 21.62 -20.58 -17.05
C ASN A 128 21.23 -19.13 -17.20
N VAL A 129 21.55 -18.29 -16.21
CA VAL A 129 21.30 -16.86 -16.22
C VAL A 129 22.62 -16.14 -16.37
N THR A 130 22.84 -15.49 -17.52
CA THR A 130 24.09 -14.78 -17.81
C THR A 130 24.01 -13.28 -17.53
N MET A 131 22.83 -12.73 -17.36
CA MET A 131 22.63 -11.33 -17.02
C MET A 131 22.68 -11.13 -15.51
N GLY A 132 23.10 -9.94 -15.07
CA GLY A 132 23.09 -9.57 -13.66
C GLY A 132 21.74 -9.00 -13.21
N TYR A 133 21.45 -9.11 -11.91
CA TYR A 133 20.29 -8.45 -11.31
C TYR A 133 20.65 -7.01 -10.92
N PRO A 134 19.86 -5.99 -11.32
CA PRO A 134 20.15 -4.61 -10.97
C PRO A 134 20.12 -4.37 -9.45
N LEU A 135 21.21 -3.83 -8.88
CA LEU A 135 21.31 -3.54 -7.45
C LEU A 135 20.22 -2.57 -6.97
N ALA A 136 19.82 -1.63 -7.81
CA ALA A 136 18.74 -0.67 -7.54
C ALA A 136 17.36 -1.32 -7.31
N GLY A 137 17.13 -2.53 -7.85
CA GLY A 137 15.90 -3.31 -7.68
C GLY A 137 15.86 -4.17 -6.42
N THR A 138 16.92 -4.16 -5.61
CA THR A 138 17.04 -5.03 -4.44
C THR A 138 16.34 -4.46 -3.20
N PRO A 139 15.93 -5.31 -2.24
CA PRO A 139 15.37 -4.82 -0.99
C PRO A 139 16.33 -3.91 -0.20
N VAL A 140 17.64 -4.16 -0.25
CA VAL A 140 18.61 -3.30 0.42
C VAL A 140 18.59 -1.87 -0.13
N ALA A 141 18.31 -1.68 -1.41
CA ALA A 141 18.16 -0.36 -2.01
C ALA A 141 17.00 0.42 -1.38
N SER A 142 15.84 -0.22 -1.20
CA SER A 142 14.68 0.40 -0.56
C SER A 142 14.94 0.72 0.92
N LEU A 143 15.64 -0.16 1.64
CA LEU A 143 16.03 0.10 3.03
C LEU A 143 16.92 1.35 3.13
N ILE A 144 17.92 1.48 2.26
CA ILE A 144 18.80 2.67 2.23
C ILE A 144 18.02 3.95 1.93
N GLU A 145 17.01 3.90 1.04
CA GLU A 145 16.13 5.04 0.78
C GLU A 145 15.31 5.43 2.02
N TYR A 146 14.76 4.47 2.76
CA TYR A 146 14.04 4.72 4.02
C TYR A 146 14.97 5.28 5.11
N ILE A 147 16.18 4.75 5.24
CA ILE A 147 17.20 5.26 6.19
C ILE A 147 17.55 6.71 5.86
N LEU A 148 17.67 7.08 4.60
CA LEU A 148 17.93 8.46 4.22
C LEU A 148 16.79 9.38 4.63
N ALA A 149 15.53 9.01 4.35
CA ALA A 149 14.37 9.78 4.75
C ALA A 149 14.34 9.96 6.27
N LEU A 150 14.59 8.89 7.01
CA LEU A 150 14.67 8.87 8.46
C LEU A 150 15.70 9.89 8.99
N GLN A 151 16.94 9.85 8.49
CA GLN A 151 18.02 10.73 8.94
C GLN A 151 17.83 12.19 8.53
N LYS A 152 17.19 12.43 7.41
CA LYS A 152 16.94 13.78 6.89
C LYS A 152 15.89 14.53 7.72
N ASN A 153 14.91 13.82 8.27
CA ASN A 153 13.75 14.39 8.95
C ASN A 153 13.86 14.38 10.48
N VAL A 154 15.02 14.06 11.05
CA VAL A 154 15.26 14.08 12.51
C VAL A 154 14.97 15.48 13.06
N ARG A 155 14.15 15.55 14.11
CA ARG A 155 13.88 16.77 14.87
C ARG A 155 14.51 16.71 16.25
N TYR A 156 14.94 17.86 16.76
CA TYR A 156 15.50 17.95 18.11
C TYR A 156 14.56 18.80 18.98
N ILE A 157 14.10 18.21 20.09
CA ILE A 157 13.36 18.92 21.14
C ILE A 157 14.18 18.76 22.43
N ASP A 158 14.54 19.85 23.06
CA ASP A 158 15.39 19.86 24.26
C ASP A 158 16.67 19.00 24.14
N ARG A 159 17.30 19.06 22.97
CA ARG A 159 18.47 18.27 22.56
C ARG A 159 18.22 16.75 22.36
N ASN A 160 16.99 16.28 22.57
CA ASN A 160 16.65 14.89 22.34
C ASN A 160 16.25 14.68 20.86
N PRO A 161 16.87 13.73 20.15
CA PRO A 161 16.49 13.42 18.77
C PRO A 161 15.15 12.67 18.75
N LEU A 162 14.28 13.12 17.87
CA LEU A 162 12.96 12.55 17.65
C LEU A 162 12.80 12.21 16.18
N PHE A 163 12.30 11.02 15.92
CA PHE A 163 12.04 10.50 14.58
C PHE A 163 10.56 10.56 14.26
N TYR A 164 10.25 10.96 13.05
CA TYR A 164 8.89 11.09 12.57
C TYR A 164 8.30 9.72 12.17
N PHE A 165 7.09 9.40 12.61
CA PHE A 165 6.50 8.07 12.43
C PHE A 165 6.45 7.59 10.98
N ARG A 166 6.19 8.51 10.01
CA ARG A 166 6.15 8.16 8.58
C ARG A 166 7.49 7.69 8.02
N ASP A 167 8.59 8.08 8.65
CA ASP A 167 9.92 7.62 8.28
C ASP A 167 10.33 6.38 9.12
N VAL A 168 9.80 6.24 10.34
CA VAL A 168 10.07 5.11 11.24
C VAL A 168 9.35 3.84 10.79
N LEU A 169 8.04 3.92 10.52
CA LEU A 169 7.24 2.75 10.18
C LEU A 169 7.71 2.01 8.92
N PRO A 170 8.08 2.67 7.80
CA PRO A 170 8.65 1.98 6.65
C PRO A 170 9.94 1.23 6.95
N VAL A 171 10.80 1.77 7.84
CA VAL A 171 12.03 1.09 8.28
C VAL A 171 11.69 -0.14 9.12
N LEU A 172 10.82 -0.02 10.12
CA LEU A 172 10.41 -1.14 10.99
C LEU A 172 9.70 -2.25 10.21
N ASN A 173 8.83 -1.90 9.27
CA ASN A 173 8.08 -2.85 8.44
C ASN A 173 8.88 -3.36 7.23
N HIS A 174 10.13 -2.89 7.05
CA HIS A 174 10.97 -3.41 5.98
C HIS A 174 11.32 -4.88 6.23
N ARG A 175 11.22 -5.73 5.17
CA ARG A 175 11.38 -7.19 5.30
C ARG A 175 12.66 -7.61 6.04
N TYR A 176 13.78 -6.96 5.79
CA TYR A 176 15.05 -7.26 6.46
C TYR A 176 15.00 -6.93 7.95
N ILE A 177 14.41 -5.81 8.31
CA ILE A 177 14.33 -5.39 9.71
C ILE A 177 13.32 -6.26 10.45
N LEU A 178 12.13 -6.44 9.87
CA LEU A 178 11.07 -7.26 10.47
C LEU A 178 11.52 -8.70 10.72
N SER A 179 12.31 -9.31 9.82
CA SER A 179 12.80 -10.69 9.98
C SER A 179 13.82 -10.85 11.12
N THR A 180 14.50 -9.78 11.54
CA THR A 180 15.51 -9.87 12.60
C THR A 180 14.94 -10.09 14.00
N SER A 181 13.76 -9.54 14.29
CA SER A 181 13.10 -9.65 15.60
C SER A 181 11.60 -9.37 15.47
N PRO A 182 10.80 -10.28 14.85
CA PRO A 182 9.40 -10.05 14.48
C PRO A 182 8.53 -9.61 15.66
N GLU A 183 8.70 -10.24 16.82
CA GLU A 183 7.89 -9.97 18.02
C GLU A 183 8.17 -8.56 18.59
N ILE A 184 9.44 -8.18 18.71
CA ILE A 184 9.85 -6.88 19.24
C ILE A 184 9.36 -5.78 18.31
N ILE A 185 9.56 -5.95 17.00
CA ILE A 185 9.20 -4.95 15.99
C ILE A 185 7.68 -4.81 15.90
N SER A 186 6.94 -5.92 15.89
CA SER A 186 5.47 -5.89 15.88
C SER A 186 4.91 -5.22 17.14
N SER A 187 5.51 -5.47 18.31
CA SER A 187 5.14 -4.79 19.55
C SER A 187 5.42 -3.28 19.47
N LEU A 188 6.55 -2.89 18.88
CA LEU A 188 6.93 -1.49 18.73
C LEU A 188 6.01 -0.75 17.74
N VAL A 189 5.70 -1.34 16.61
CA VAL A 189 4.75 -0.82 15.63
C VAL A 189 3.38 -0.64 16.28
N LYS A 190 2.92 -1.65 17.03
CA LYS A 190 1.66 -1.59 17.77
C LYS A 190 1.66 -0.47 18.81
N GLU A 191 2.73 -0.33 19.59
CA GLU A 191 2.86 0.76 20.56
C GLU A 191 2.81 2.15 19.91
N ILE A 192 3.45 2.31 18.74
CA ILE A 192 3.45 3.56 17.98
C ILE A 192 2.04 3.90 17.48
N THR A 193 1.32 2.91 16.94
CA THR A 193 -0.01 3.12 16.35
C THR A 193 -1.09 3.31 17.42
N GLU A 194 -1.17 2.42 18.42
CA GLU A 194 -2.18 2.48 19.49
C GLU A 194 -2.05 3.75 20.35
N ASN A 195 -0.82 4.25 20.56
CA ASN A 195 -0.58 5.46 21.33
C ASN A 195 -0.45 6.73 20.46
N ASN A 196 -0.79 6.65 19.18
CA ASN A 196 -0.75 7.77 18.23
C ASN A 196 0.57 8.58 18.31
N LYS A 197 1.73 7.87 18.33
CA LYS A 197 3.04 8.52 18.50
C LYS A 197 3.51 9.14 17.18
N ILE A 198 3.36 10.46 17.04
CA ILE A 198 3.78 11.21 15.85
C ILE A 198 5.31 11.35 15.80
N TYR A 199 5.95 11.55 16.93
CA TYR A 199 7.40 11.65 17.10
C TYR A 199 7.86 10.67 18.17
N ILE A 200 8.84 9.83 17.83
CA ILE A 200 9.34 8.75 18.67
C ILE A 200 10.81 9.02 19.02
N SER A 201 11.18 8.82 20.26
CA SER A 201 12.56 9.05 20.71
C SER A 201 13.48 7.90 20.31
N HIS A 202 14.75 8.21 20.11
CA HIS A 202 15.83 7.23 19.89
C HIS A 202 15.81 6.10 20.93
N THR A 203 15.63 6.45 22.22
CA THR A 203 15.62 5.49 23.33
C THR A 203 14.44 4.53 23.31
N GLU A 204 13.31 4.96 22.78
CA GLU A 204 12.13 4.10 22.61
C GLU A 204 12.33 3.10 21.47
N LEU A 205 12.99 3.51 20.39
CA LEU A 205 13.23 2.71 19.18
C LEU A 205 14.38 1.71 19.32
N GLY A 206 15.42 2.03 20.06
CA GLY A 206 16.65 1.22 20.21
C GLY A 206 16.48 -0.02 21.08
N LYS A 207 15.55 -0.92 20.73
CA LYS A 207 15.27 -2.15 21.49
C LYS A 207 16.22 -3.31 21.18
N THR A 208 16.91 -3.28 20.06
CA THR A 208 17.90 -4.28 19.64
C THR A 208 19.18 -3.57 19.18
N PRO A 209 20.34 -4.23 19.11
CA PRO A 209 21.58 -3.61 18.62
C PRO A 209 21.44 -2.99 17.23
N LEU A 210 20.75 -3.68 16.31
CA LEU A 210 20.50 -3.17 14.97
C LEU A 210 19.61 -1.91 15.00
N LEU A 211 18.51 -1.92 15.77
CA LEU A 211 17.62 -0.77 15.90
C LEU A 211 18.32 0.41 16.60
N GLU A 212 19.19 0.16 17.58
CA GLU A 212 19.96 1.21 18.23
C GLU A 212 20.88 1.93 17.22
N ILE A 213 21.55 1.17 16.34
CA ILE A 213 22.36 1.75 15.27
C ILE A 213 21.49 2.51 14.28
N LEU A 214 20.40 1.89 13.80
CA LEU A 214 19.49 2.46 12.80
C LEU A 214 18.91 3.82 13.23
N PHE A 215 18.49 3.93 14.47
CA PHE A 215 17.87 5.15 15.00
C PHE A 215 18.87 6.09 15.68
N THR A 216 20.19 5.88 15.51
CA THR A 216 21.19 6.86 15.91
C THR A 216 21.22 8.03 14.92
N PRO A 217 20.97 9.28 15.36
CA PRO A 217 20.99 10.44 14.49
C PRO A 217 22.40 10.79 14.04
N VAL A 218 22.57 11.12 12.77
CA VAL A 218 23.88 11.39 12.19
C VAL A 218 23.87 12.70 11.40
N THR A 219 24.95 13.47 11.52
CA THR A 219 25.15 14.74 10.82
C THR A 219 26.47 14.74 10.05
N GLY A 220 26.42 15.21 8.80
CA GLY A 220 27.60 15.25 7.92
C GLY A 220 27.78 13.96 7.10
N VAL A 221 28.44 14.10 5.94
CA VAL A 221 28.56 13.01 4.96
C VAL A 221 29.51 11.90 5.42
N GLU A 222 30.62 12.26 6.06
CA GLU A 222 31.60 11.27 6.57
C GLU A 222 30.94 10.38 7.63
N ALA A 223 30.33 11.00 8.65
CA ALA A 223 29.61 10.27 9.69
C ALA A 223 28.43 9.46 9.14
N PHE A 224 27.74 9.96 8.11
CA PHE A 224 26.66 9.25 7.45
C PHE A 224 27.16 8.02 6.68
N SER A 225 28.33 8.12 6.02
CA SER A 225 28.96 6.97 5.36
C SER A 225 29.35 5.88 6.37
N ASP A 226 29.95 6.28 7.50
CA ASP A 226 30.31 5.35 8.60
C ASP A 226 29.07 4.71 9.22
N TYR A 227 28.01 5.47 9.38
CA TYR A 227 26.73 4.98 9.86
C TYR A 227 26.14 3.93 8.90
N LEU A 228 26.09 4.19 7.59
CA LEU A 228 25.59 3.21 6.60
C LEU A 228 26.41 1.93 6.61
N ILE A 229 27.74 2.04 6.70
CA ILE A 229 28.64 0.89 6.80
C ILE A 229 28.28 0.03 8.00
N LYS A 230 28.13 0.65 9.20
CA LYS A 230 27.77 -0.06 10.43
C LYS A 230 26.39 -0.72 10.35
N VAL A 231 25.40 -0.05 9.74
CA VAL A 231 24.06 -0.63 9.54
C VAL A 231 24.16 -1.86 8.65
N LEU A 232 24.90 -1.79 7.53
CA LEU A 232 25.05 -2.91 6.60
C LEU A 232 25.84 -4.07 7.22
N GLU A 233 26.87 -3.79 8.01
CA GLU A 233 27.64 -4.81 8.75
C GLU A 233 26.77 -5.55 9.76
N GLU A 234 26.02 -4.82 10.60
CA GLU A 234 25.18 -5.45 11.62
C GLU A 234 23.99 -6.19 10.97
N LEU A 235 23.41 -5.63 9.90
CA LEU A 235 22.37 -6.31 9.12
C LEU A 235 22.90 -7.64 8.55
N ASN A 236 24.06 -7.62 7.91
CA ASN A 236 24.66 -8.83 7.36
C ASN A 236 24.94 -9.89 8.43
N LYS A 237 25.44 -9.47 9.59
CA LYS A 237 25.71 -10.36 10.72
C LYS A 237 24.43 -11.02 11.26
N VAL A 238 23.35 -10.26 11.42
CA VAL A 238 22.06 -10.81 11.88
C VAL A 238 21.45 -11.72 10.83
N MET A 239 21.50 -11.35 9.56
CA MET A 239 20.98 -12.17 8.46
C MET A 239 21.78 -13.50 8.33
N SER A 240 23.08 -13.49 8.53
CA SER A 240 23.91 -14.72 8.55
C SER A 240 23.54 -15.64 9.71
N ALA A 241 23.31 -15.08 10.91
CA ALA A 241 22.91 -15.87 12.07
C ALA A 241 21.53 -16.54 11.89
N LEU A 242 20.58 -15.86 11.24
CA LEU A 242 19.27 -16.43 10.92
C LEU A 242 19.34 -17.57 9.89
N SER A 243 20.33 -17.51 8.98
CA SER A 243 20.55 -18.58 7.98
C SER A 243 21.07 -19.87 8.61
N ASP A 244 21.81 -19.79 9.69
CA ASP A 244 22.40 -20.94 10.38
C ASP A 244 21.35 -21.68 11.26
N GLU A 245 20.22 -21.05 11.59
CA GLU A 245 19.15 -21.62 12.41
C GLU A 245 18.05 -22.32 11.60
N GLU A 246 17.96 -22.10 10.28
CA GLU A 246 17.00 -22.77 9.40
C GLU A 246 17.51 -24.18 9.04
N GLU A 247 16.63 -25.19 9.21
CA GLU A 247 16.93 -26.63 8.99
C GLU A 247 17.47 -26.91 7.57
N GLU A 248 18.28 -27.98 7.46
CA GLU A 248 19.02 -28.44 6.24
C GLU A 248 18.18 -28.60 4.95
N ASP A 249 16.85 -28.51 5.00
CA ASP A 249 15.93 -28.70 3.86
C ASP A 249 15.37 -27.40 3.25
N ALA A 250 15.66 -26.22 3.82
CA ALA A 250 15.24 -24.95 3.21
C ALA A 250 16.18 -24.55 2.05
N PRO A 251 15.70 -23.90 0.99
CA PRO A 251 16.56 -23.54 -0.13
C PRO A 251 17.59 -22.47 0.28
N GLN A 252 18.78 -22.90 0.68
CA GLN A 252 19.98 -22.10 1.03
C GLN A 252 20.27 -20.95 0.04
N ARG A 253 19.79 -21.07 -1.20
CA ARG A 253 20.11 -20.16 -2.32
C ARG A 253 19.54 -18.75 -2.21
N THR A 254 18.48 -18.53 -1.42
CA THR A 254 17.86 -17.19 -1.28
C THR A 254 18.65 -16.29 -0.34
N ASN A 255 19.19 -16.84 0.75
CA ASN A 255 19.95 -16.09 1.74
C ASN A 255 21.33 -15.66 1.22
N ASP A 256 21.99 -16.51 0.43
CA ASP A 256 23.27 -16.17 -0.19
C ASP A 256 23.15 -14.95 -1.12
N LEU A 257 22.05 -14.87 -1.88
CA LEU A 257 21.79 -13.75 -2.79
C LEU A 257 21.52 -12.43 -2.03
N GLU A 258 20.80 -12.49 -0.93
CA GLU A 258 20.52 -11.31 -0.09
C GLU A 258 21.81 -10.77 0.57
N GLN A 259 22.68 -11.64 1.01
CA GLN A 259 23.99 -11.26 1.54
C GLN A 259 24.87 -10.62 0.46
N GLU A 260 24.85 -11.13 -0.77
CA GLU A 260 25.53 -10.55 -1.92
C GLU A 260 25.04 -9.11 -2.20
N PHE A 261 23.72 -8.87 -2.11
CA PHE A 261 23.14 -7.54 -2.26
C PHE A 261 23.67 -6.57 -1.19
N ILE A 262 23.70 -6.98 0.07
CA ILE A 262 24.23 -6.19 1.17
C ILE A 262 25.71 -5.91 0.97
N PHE A 263 26.50 -6.91 0.57
CA PHE A 263 27.94 -6.79 0.33
C PHE A 263 28.26 -5.79 -0.80
N HIS A 264 27.50 -5.82 -1.90
CA HIS A 264 27.69 -4.87 -3.00
C HIS A 264 27.38 -3.42 -2.57
N TYR A 265 26.34 -3.19 -1.76
CA TYR A 265 26.08 -1.88 -1.19
C TYR A 265 27.19 -1.44 -0.25
N PHE A 266 27.62 -2.30 0.66
CA PHE A 266 28.73 -2.06 1.58
C PHE A 266 30.00 -1.64 0.84
N THR A 267 30.39 -2.41 -0.17
CA THR A 267 31.58 -2.14 -0.99
C THR A 267 31.46 -0.80 -1.72
N THR A 268 30.27 -0.50 -2.25
CA THR A 268 30.00 0.75 -2.98
C THR A 268 30.09 1.97 -2.06
N VAL A 269 29.52 1.91 -0.86
CA VAL A 269 29.57 3.00 0.13
C VAL A 269 31.01 3.22 0.59
N ASN A 270 31.76 2.13 0.89
CA ASN A 270 33.17 2.23 1.26
C ASN A 270 34.00 2.89 0.16
N ARG A 271 33.85 2.46 -1.08
CA ARG A 271 34.58 3.02 -2.21
C ARG A 271 34.27 4.51 -2.40
N MET A 272 33.00 4.90 -2.28
CA MET A 272 32.61 6.31 -2.35
C MET A 272 33.24 7.13 -1.23
N LYS A 273 33.25 6.60 0.01
CA LYS A 273 33.91 7.24 1.16
C LYS A 273 35.39 7.45 0.92
N GLU A 274 36.11 6.44 0.44
CA GLU A 274 37.53 6.54 0.10
C GLU A 274 37.80 7.61 -0.96
N VAL A 275 37.04 7.57 -2.07
CA VAL A 275 37.20 8.56 -3.15
C VAL A 275 36.95 9.99 -2.67
N MET A 276 35.94 10.21 -1.82
CA MET A 276 35.68 11.53 -1.25
C MET A 276 36.81 12.00 -0.34
N LYS A 277 37.35 11.11 0.47
CA LYS A 277 38.48 11.42 1.36
C LYS A 277 39.72 11.77 0.56
N ASP A 278 40.10 10.97 -0.43
CA ASP A 278 41.30 11.16 -1.25
C ASP A 278 41.19 12.46 -2.10
N ALA A 279 40.01 12.71 -2.66
CA ALA A 279 39.77 13.90 -3.47
C ALA A 279 39.44 15.15 -2.62
N ARG A 280 39.32 15.03 -1.29
CA ARG A 280 38.94 16.10 -0.36
C ARG A 280 37.66 16.84 -0.78
N ILE A 281 36.65 16.06 -1.19
CA ILE A 281 35.39 16.61 -1.67
C ILE A 281 34.43 16.77 -0.48
N GLU A 282 34.04 18.02 -0.22
CA GLU A 282 32.95 18.32 0.71
C GLU A 282 31.63 18.42 -0.03
N MET A 283 30.59 17.74 0.47
CA MET A 283 29.25 17.79 -0.10
C MET A 283 28.16 17.64 0.94
N LYS A 284 26.93 18.00 0.56
CA LYS A 284 25.73 17.76 1.41
C LYS A 284 25.31 16.31 1.32
N ILE A 285 24.64 15.81 2.36
CA ILE A 285 24.09 14.44 2.42
C ILE A 285 23.19 14.15 1.21
N ASP A 286 22.34 15.09 0.80
CA ASP A 286 21.48 14.92 -0.39
C ASP A 286 22.29 14.73 -1.69
N THR A 287 23.47 15.37 -1.81
CA THR A 287 24.31 15.20 -2.99
C THR A 287 25.01 13.87 -2.96
N PHE A 288 25.53 13.46 -1.81
CA PHE A 288 26.12 12.14 -1.59
C PHE A 288 25.13 11.03 -1.98
N PHE A 289 23.91 11.14 -1.48
CA PHE A 289 22.88 10.13 -1.76
C PHE A 289 22.51 10.05 -3.24
N ARG A 290 22.35 11.21 -3.92
CA ARG A 290 22.11 11.21 -5.37
C ARG A 290 23.24 10.58 -6.17
N LEU A 291 24.49 10.77 -5.72
CA LEU A 291 25.63 10.11 -6.33
C LEU A 291 25.65 8.61 -6.01
N LEU A 292 25.39 8.22 -4.76
CA LEU A 292 25.27 6.81 -4.38
C LEU A 292 24.20 6.10 -5.22
N LYS A 293 23.01 6.68 -5.31
CA LYS A 293 21.93 6.14 -6.14
C LYS A 293 22.35 6.01 -7.61
N ARG A 294 22.99 7.03 -8.18
CA ARG A 294 23.45 6.97 -9.56
C ARG A 294 24.52 5.90 -9.79
N VAL A 295 25.38 5.65 -8.83
CA VAL A 295 26.38 4.57 -8.91
C VAL A 295 25.70 3.22 -8.79
N THR A 296 24.82 3.03 -7.79
CA THR A 296 24.09 1.77 -7.58
C THR A 296 23.16 1.41 -8.73
N ASP A 297 22.57 2.41 -9.41
CA ASP A 297 21.75 2.21 -10.62
C ASP A 297 22.55 1.59 -11.80
N THR A 298 23.88 1.65 -11.77
CA THR A 298 24.75 1.07 -12.81
C THR A 298 25.34 -0.28 -12.44
N ILE A 299 25.12 -0.74 -11.22
CA ILE A 299 25.66 -2.01 -10.70
C ILE A 299 24.65 -3.13 -10.94
N THR A 300 25.11 -4.19 -11.56
CA THR A 300 24.37 -5.45 -11.70
C THR A 300 25.13 -6.57 -11.00
N ILE A 301 24.44 -7.43 -10.31
CA ILE A 301 24.99 -8.53 -9.54
C ILE A 301 24.86 -9.81 -10.39
N PRO A 302 25.96 -10.42 -10.80
CA PRO A 302 25.93 -11.60 -11.66
C PRO A 302 25.40 -12.81 -10.87
N PHE A 303 24.58 -13.62 -11.51
CA PHE A 303 24.24 -14.92 -11.00
C PHE A 303 25.38 -15.92 -11.26
N HIS A 304 25.71 -16.74 -10.28
CA HIS A 304 26.65 -17.84 -10.46
C HIS A 304 25.89 -19.03 -11.05
N GLY A 305 26.15 -19.34 -12.31
CA GLY A 305 25.50 -20.46 -13.03
C GLY A 305 26.53 -21.27 -13.83
N GLU A 306 26.16 -22.50 -14.20
CA GLU A 306 26.94 -23.31 -15.12
C GLU A 306 26.67 -22.83 -16.55
N PRO A 307 27.63 -22.21 -17.27
CA PRO A 307 27.38 -21.47 -18.50
C PRO A 307 26.98 -22.34 -19.72
N LEU A 308 27.02 -23.66 -19.63
CA LEU A 308 26.79 -24.56 -20.74
C LEU A 308 25.71 -25.62 -20.47
N SER A 309 24.74 -25.32 -19.59
CA SER A 309 23.67 -26.30 -19.31
C SER A 309 22.29 -25.62 -19.13
N GLY A 310 21.26 -26.26 -19.68
CA GLY A 310 19.87 -25.87 -19.48
C GLY A 310 19.39 -24.68 -20.33
N LEU A 311 18.18 -24.18 -20.00
CA LEU A 311 17.55 -23.04 -20.68
C LEU A 311 18.38 -21.77 -20.47
N GLN A 312 18.65 -21.04 -21.53
CA GLN A 312 19.47 -19.83 -21.51
C GLN A 312 18.57 -18.59 -21.24
N ILE A 313 18.85 -17.81 -20.19
CA ILE A 313 18.20 -16.53 -19.91
C ILE A 313 19.28 -15.44 -19.94
N MET A 314 19.15 -14.50 -20.85
CA MET A 314 20.22 -13.55 -21.11
C MET A 314 19.73 -12.20 -21.64
N GLY A 315 20.55 -11.18 -21.47
CA GLY A 315 20.36 -9.90 -22.13
C GLY A 315 20.72 -9.95 -23.61
N VAL A 316 20.45 -8.87 -24.34
CA VAL A 316 20.71 -8.81 -25.80
C VAL A 316 22.21 -8.88 -26.12
N LEU A 317 23.05 -8.27 -25.28
CA LEU A 317 24.50 -8.22 -25.55
C LEU A 317 25.20 -9.55 -25.28
N GLU A 318 24.68 -10.35 -24.40
CA GLU A 318 25.20 -11.67 -24.03
C GLU A 318 24.92 -12.71 -25.12
N THR A 319 23.95 -12.49 -26.03
CA THR A 319 23.65 -13.33 -27.17
C THR A 319 24.72 -13.30 -28.29
N ARG A 320 25.74 -12.52 -28.09
CA ARG A 320 26.77 -12.22 -29.07
C ARG A 320 27.52 -13.49 -29.50
N ALA A 321 27.47 -13.80 -30.81
CA ALA A 321 28.07 -14.95 -31.43
C ALA A 321 27.49 -16.32 -30.96
N LEU A 322 26.29 -16.32 -30.37
CA LEU A 322 25.55 -17.54 -30.04
C LEU A 322 24.41 -17.75 -31.04
N ASP A 323 24.08 -19.02 -31.27
CA ASP A 323 22.99 -19.47 -32.13
C ASP A 323 22.01 -20.30 -31.30
N PHE A 324 20.71 -20.06 -31.54
CA PHE A 324 19.63 -20.75 -30.85
C PHE A 324 18.61 -21.26 -31.87
N ASP A 325 17.98 -22.37 -31.56
CA ASP A 325 16.90 -22.90 -32.39
C ASP A 325 15.56 -22.29 -32.03
N ARG A 326 15.35 -21.99 -30.72
CA ARG A 326 14.11 -21.41 -30.20
C ARG A 326 14.42 -20.15 -29.40
N LEU A 327 13.75 -19.06 -29.76
CA LEU A 327 13.94 -17.76 -29.14
C LEU A 327 12.63 -17.19 -28.64
N ILE A 328 12.63 -16.67 -27.39
CA ILE A 328 11.58 -15.83 -26.84
C ILE A 328 12.23 -14.47 -26.50
N ILE A 329 11.84 -13.41 -27.19
CA ILE A 329 12.37 -12.08 -26.97
C ILE A 329 11.27 -11.22 -26.38
N LEU A 330 11.45 -10.74 -25.14
CA LEU A 330 10.50 -9.87 -24.44
C LEU A 330 10.76 -8.40 -24.76
N SER A 331 9.82 -7.55 -24.39
CA SER A 331 9.95 -6.07 -24.46
C SER A 331 10.34 -5.55 -25.84
N MET A 332 9.79 -6.16 -26.90
CA MET A 332 9.97 -5.73 -28.28
C MET A 332 9.21 -4.42 -28.58
N ASN A 333 9.40 -3.42 -27.71
CA ASN A 333 8.80 -2.11 -27.82
C ASN A 333 9.81 -1.08 -28.32
N GLU A 334 9.33 -0.09 -29.11
CA GLU A 334 10.13 1.03 -29.53
C GLU A 334 10.63 1.84 -28.31
N GLY A 335 11.94 2.08 -28.27
CA GLY A 335 12.59 2.76 -27.14
C GLY A 335 13.13 1.83 -26.05
N ILE A 336 12.68 0.56 -25.99
CA ILE A 336 13.25 -0.49 -25.13
C ILE A 336 14.19 -1.37 -25.97
N PHE A 337 13.72 -1.89 -27.10
CA PHE A 337 14.55 -2.58 -28.07
C PHE A 337 14.15 -2.20 -29.49
N PRO A 338 14.95 -1.34 -30.16
CA PRO A 338 16.24 -0.75 -29.74
C PRO A 338 16.07 0.32 -28.63
N GLN A 339 17.06 0.34 -27.73
CA GLN A 339 17.09 1.30 -26.65
C GLN A 339 17.42 2.70 -27.16
N ARG A 340 16.56 3.69 -26.83
CA ARG A 340 16.85 5.11 -27.05
C ARG A 340 17.53 5.70 -25.83
N LYS A 341 18.84 5.68 -25.73
CA LYS A 341 19.57 6.51 -24.78
C LYS A 341 19.95 7.82 -25.49
N ALA A 342 19.33 8.93 -25.10
CA ALA A 342 19.85 10.26 -25.42
C ALA A 342 21.24 10.36 -24.73
N ALA A 343 22.29 10.33 -25.51
CA ALA A 343 23.62 10.59 -24.99
C ALA A 343 23.69 12.06 -24.58
N ASN A 344 23.50 12.35 -23.29
CA ASN A 344 23.76 13.68 -22.73
C ASN A 344 25.27 13.94 -22.77
N SER A 345 25.76 14.38 -23.91
CA SER A 345 27.15 14.71 -24.11
C SER A 345 27.31 16.23 -24.24
N PHE A 346 28.30 16.82 -23.58
CA PHE A 346 28.68 18.21 -23.76
C PHE A 346 29.23 18.50 -25.19
N ILE A 347 29.57 17.41 -25.94
CA ILE A 347 30.03 17.56 -27.34
C ILE A 347 28.82 17.46 -28.26
N PRO A 348 28.45 18.53 -28.99
CA PRO A 348 27.33 18.51 -29.91
C PRO A 348 27.46 17.44 -31.00
N TYR A 349 26.33 16.96 -31.52
CA TYR A 349 26.26 15.91 -32.52
C TYR A 349 27.15 16.18 -33.75
N ASN A 350 27.11 17.40 -34.28
CA ASN A 350 27.89 17.77 -35.49
C ASN A 350 29.40 17.66 -35.26
N LEU A 351 29.88 18.02 -34.07
CA LEU A 351 31.29 17.87 -33.71
C LEU A 351 31.64 16.40 -33.51
N ARG A 352 30.79 15.63 -32.87
CA ARG A 352 31.00 14.19 -32.73
C ARG A 352 31.14 13.52 -34.09
N ARG A 353 30.23 13.82 -35.01
CA ARG A 353 30.26 13.31 -36.36
C ARG A 353 31.54 13.76 -37.11
N GLY A 354 31.90 15.04 -37.02
CA GLY A 354 33.07 15.58 -37.69
C GLY A 354 34.40 14.99 -37.21
N PHE A 355 34.50 14.65 -35.95
CA PHE A 355 35.68 14.02 -35.34
C PHE A 355 35.63 12.50 -35.27
N GLY A 356 34.64 11.85 -35.89
CA GLY A 356 34.51 10.41 -35.91
C GLY A 356 34.17 9.75 -34.56
N LEU A 357 33.60 10.55 -33.61
CA LEU A 357 33.16 10.01 -32.34
C LEU A 357 31.83 9.25 -32.49
N PRO A 358 31.57 8.24 -31.64
CA PRO A 358 30.32 7.48 -31.69
C PRO A 358 29.08 8.39 -31.57
N THR A 359 28.12 8.21 -32.47
CA THR A 359 26.82 8.90 -32.49
C THR A 359 25.70 7.91 -32.20
N TYR A 360 24.45 8.38 -32.03
CA TYR A 360 23.28 7.50 -31.83
C TYR A 360 23.07 6.55 -33.06
N GLU A 361 23.46 6.96 -34.26
CA GLU A 361 23.39 6.12 -35.46
C GLU A 361 24.26 4.86 -35.35
N HIS A 362 25.43 4.99 -34.72
CA HIS A 362 26.29 3.84 -34.44
C HIS A 362 25.64 2.88 -33.43
N GLN A 363 24.97 3.45 -32.41
CA GLN A 363 24.22 2.66 -31.44
C GLN A 363 23.08 1.88 -32.08
N ASP A 364 22.27 2.55 -32.91
CA ASP A 364 21.22 1.91 -33.70
C ASP A 364 21.75 0.78 -34.56
N SER A 365 22.92 0.97 -35.17
CA SER A 365 23.58 -0.06 -36.01
C SER A 365 24.01 -1.29 -35.22
N VAL A 366 24.49 -1.09 -33.99
CA VAL A 366 24.85 -2.19 -33.09
C VAL A 366 23.62 -2.99 -32.68
N TRP A 367 22.53 -2.30 -32.27
CA TRP A 367 21.28 -2.95 -31.89
C TRP A 367 20.65 -3.74 -33.04
N ALA A 368 20.60 -3.11 -34.23
CA ALA A 368 20.10 -3.76 -35.44
C ALA A 368 20.92 -5.02 -35.80
N TYR A 369 22.24 -4.94 -35.72
CA TYR A 369 23.10 -6.10 -35.96
C TYR A 369 22.82 -7.24 -34.99
N HIS A 370 22.72 -6.95 -33.68
CA HIS A 370 22.44 -7.98 -32.66
C HIS A 370 21.10 -8.65 -32.92
N PHE A 371 20.05 -7.88 -33.20
CA PHE A 371 18.73 -8.40 -33.47
C PHE A 371 18.71 -9.34 -34.69
N TYR A 372 19.13 -8.84 -35.85
CA TYR A 372 19.07 -9.61 -37.08
C TYR A 372 20.00 -10.83 -37.06
N ARG A 373 21.16 -10.72 -36.41
CA ARG A 373 22.07 -11.85 -36.26
C ARG A 373 21.51 -12.94 -35.33
N LEU A 374 20.81 -12.54 -34.28
CA LEU A 374 20.22 -13.43 -33.27
C LEU A 374 19.13 -14.32 -33.91
N ILE A 375 18.25 -13.73 -34.70
CA ILE A 375 17.11 -14.46 -35.28
C ILE A 375 17.46 -15.29 -36.54
N GLU A 376 18.62 -15.12 -37.10
CA GLU A 376 18.96 -15.63 -38.43
C GLU A 376 18.95 -17.18 -38.54
N ARG A 377 19.40 -17.87 -37.48
CA ARG A 377 19.50 -19.32 -37.44
C ARG A 377 18.44 -19.96 -36.55
N ALA A 378 17.53 -19.18 -36.03
CA ALA A 378 16.45 -19.72 -35.22
C ALA A 378 15.33 -20.29 -36.07
N SER A 379 14.84 -21.47 -35.69
CA SER A 379 13.68 -22.09 -36.35
C SER A 379 12.35 -21.50 -35.83
N HIS A 380 12.30 -21.12 -34.54
CA HIS A 380 11.10 -20.53 -33.92
C HIS A 380 11.48 -19.29 -33.14
N VAL A 381 10.80 -18.18 -33.42
CA VAL A 381 11.04 -16.87 -32.78
C VAL A 381 9.71 -16.30 -32.29
N SER A 382 9.57 -16.10 -30.98
CA SER A 382 8.43 -15.43 -30.38
C SER A 382 8.86 -14.01 -29.91
N LEU A 383 8.27 -12.97 -30.50
CA LEU A 383 8.54 -11.56 -30.22
C LEU A 383 7.40 -11.01 -29.38
N LEU A 384 7.65 -10.73 -28.10
CA LEU A 384 6.65 -10.24 -27.15
C LEU A 384 6.80 -8.74 -26.94
N TYR A 385 5.69 -8.00 -26.97
CA TYR A 385 5.70 -6.55 -26.71
C TYR A 385 4.55 -6.12 -25.80
N ASP A 386 4.73 -5.03 -25.03
CA ASP A 386 3.70 -4.44 -24.18
C ASP A 386 2.76 -3.55 -25.02
N THR A 387 1.48 -3.87 -25.01
CA THR A 387 0.45 -3.11 -25.75
C THR A 387 -0.10 -1.90 -25.00
N ARG A 388 0.28 -1.70 -23.73
CA ARG A 388 -0.22 -0.57 -22.93
C ARG A 388 0.46 0.74 -23.31
N SER A 389 -0.33 1.80 -23.41
CA SER A 389 0.18 3.15 -23.43
C SER A 389 0.31 3.67 -21.99
N ASN A 390 1.50 4.08 -21.58
CA ASN A 390 1.75 4.62 -20.25
C ASN A 390 2.41 6.01 -20.38
N GLY A 391 1.64 7.06 -20.21
CA GLY A 391 2.10 8.44 -20.36
C GLY A 391 2.69 8.72 -21.76
N LEU A 392 3.99 8.95 -21.84
CA LEU A 392 4.72 9.20 -23.10
C LEU A 392 5.13 7.92 -23.85
N GLN A 393 4.98 6.74 -23.25
CA GLN A 393 5.22 5.45 -23.90
C GLN A 393 3.94 4.97 -24.57
N THR A 394 4.00 4.79 -25.88
CA THR A 394 2.81 4.52 -26.71
C THR A 394 2.44 3.04 -26.84
N GLY A 395 3.14 2.12 -26.19
CA GLY A 395 2.93 0.68 -26.39
C GLY A 395 3.25 0.23 -27.82
N GLU A 396 4.04 1.01 -28.54
CA GLU A 396 4.38 0.79 -29.94
C GLU A 396 5.36 -0.36 -30.09
N VAL A 397 5.10 -1.25 -31.05
CA VAL A 397 6.00 -2.35 -31.34
C VAL A 397 7.31 -1.84 -31.96
N SER A 398 8.40 -2.56 -31.72
CA SER A 398 9.74 -2.22 -32.20
C SER A 398 9.78 -2.03 -33.72
N ARG A 399 10.53 -1.03 -34.18
CA ARG A 399 10.81 -0.80 -35.60
C ARG A 399 11.41 -2.03 -36.31
N PHE A 400 12.08 -2.90 -35.58
CA PHE A 400 12.65 -4.12 -36.17
C PHE A 400 11.56 -5.10 -36.61
N VAL A 401 10.44 -5.20 -35.89
CA VAL A 401 9.28 -5.98 -36.30
C VAL A 401 8.65 -5.38 -37.55
N HIS A 402 8.49 -4.06 -37.59
CA HIS A 402 8.01 -3.38 -38.80
C HIS A 402 8.94 -3.59 -40.01
N GLN A 403 10.26 -3.57 -39.83
CA GLN A 403 11.21 -3.85 -40.89
C GLN A 403 11.11 -5.29 -41.41
N LEU A 404 10.97 -6.26 -40.49
CA LEU A 404 10.73 -7.64 -40.88
C LEU A 404 9.46 -7.81 -41.70
N HIS A 405 8.39 -7.13 -41.31
CA HIS A 405 7.08 -7.22 -41.96
C HIS A 405 7.04 -6.51 -43.31
N TYR A 406 7.45 -5.23 -43.37
CA TYR A 406 7.22 -4.37 -44.54
C TYR A 406 8.41 -4.25 -45.47
N HIS A 407 9.64 -4.43 -45.00
CA HIS A 407 10.85 -4.30 -45.83
C HIS A 407 11.33 -5.66 -46.31
N TYR A 408 11.31 -6.66 -45.42
CA TYR A 408 11.76 -8.02 -45.76
C TYR A 408 10.63 -8.98 -46.09
N GLU A 409 9.39 -8.57 -45.98
CA GLU A 409 8.19 -9.37 -46.27
C GLU A 409 8.21 -10.75 -45.61
N VAL A 410 8.78 -10.84 -44.37
CA VAL A 410 8.88 -12.13 -43.65
C VAL A 410 7.49 -12.54 -43.20
N PRO A 411 7.03 -13.75 -43.49
CA PRO A 411 5.76 -14.24 -42.99
C PRO A 411 5.77 -14.33 -41.47
N MET A 412 4.85 -13.60 -40.79
CA MET A 412 4.72 -13.61 -39.35
C MET A 412 3.28 -13.88 -38.92
N ARG A 413 3.12 -14.46 -37.73
CA ARG A 413 1.81 -14.66 -37.09
C ARG A 413 1.62 -13.61 -35.98
N ASP A 414 0.64 -12.73 -36.16
CA ASP A 414 0.30 -11.77 -35.15
C ASP A 414 -0.72 -12.33 -34.16
N LYS A 415 -0.43 -12.26 -32.88
CA LYS A 415 -1.31 -12.66 -31.78
C LYS A 415 -1.50 -11.48 -30.81
N LEU A 416 -2.72 -11.33 -30.32
CA LEU A 416 -3.02 -10.36 -29.24
C LEU A 416 -3.60 -11.12 -28.05
N VAL A 417 -2.91 -11.05 -26.93
CA VAL A 417 -3.41 -11.58 -25.66
C VAL A 417 -4.30 -10.54 -25.01
N VAL A 418 -5.58 -10.85 -24.92
CA VAL A 418 -6.57 -9.98 -24.26
C VAL A 418 -6.99 -10.67 -22.97
N TYR A 419 -6.78 -9.99 -21.85
CA TYR A 419 -7.36 -10.44 -20.60
C TYR A 419 -8.84 -10.05 -20.58
N ASN A 420 -9.72 -11.02 -20.74
CA ASN A 420 -11.13 -10.79 -20.46
C ASN A 420 -11.28 -10.56 -18.95
N VAL A 421 -11.24 -9.31 -18.54
CA VAL A 421 -11.80 -8.91 -17.25
C VAL A 421 -13.33 -9.03 -17.42
N SER A 422 -13.82 -10.25 -17.38
CA SER A 422 -15.25 -10.44 -17.21
C SER A 422 -15.57 -9.88 -15.83
N SER A 423 -16.22 -8.74 -15.79
CA SER A 423 -17.01 -8.35 -14.62
C SER A 423 -18.17 -9.34 -14.54
N SER A 424 -17.88 -10.60 -14.18
CA SER A 424 -18.94 -11.47 -13.69
C SER A 424 -19.52 -10.69 -12.51
N LYS A 425 -20.79 -10.31 -12.63
CA LYS A 425 -21.53 -9.77 -11.49
C LYS A 425 -21.45 -10.86 -10.43
N THR A 426 -20.45 -10.78 -9.57
CA THR A 426 -20.32 -11.67 -8.42
C THR A 426 -21.66 -11.55 -7.68
N PRO A 427 -22.36 -12.65 -7.41
CA PRO A 427 -23.61 -12.57 -6.66
C PRO A 427 -23.31 -11.86 -5.34
N PRO A 428 -24.27 -11.07 -4.82
CA PRO A 428 -24.08 -10.37 -3.56
C PRO A 428 -23.61 -11.35 -2.48
N LEU A 429 -22.55 -10.99 -1.77
CA LEU A 429 -22.02 -11.83 -0.72
C LEU A 429 -23.06 -12.00 0.39
N ALA A 430 -23.37 -13.24 0.74
CA ALA A 430 -24.23 -13.61 1.83
C ALA A 430 -23.52 -14.65 2.69
N VAL A 431 -23.47 -14.42 4.00
CA VAL A 431 -22.84 -15.32 4.98
C VAL A 431 -23.93 -16.04 5.75
N PRO A 432 -24.15 -17.35 5.52
CA PRO A 432 -25.11 -18.13 6.29
C PRO A 432 -24.63 -18.26 7.75
N LYS A 433 -25.58 -18.20 8.70
CA LYS A 433 -25.29 -18.31 10.12
C LYS A 433 -25.07 -19.77 10.53
N ARG A 434 -23.87 -20.29 10.24
CA ARG A 434 -23.45 -21.64 10.63
C ARG A 434 -23.25 -21.72 12.14
N GLU A 435 -23.06 -22.95 12.64
CA GLU A 435 -22.95 -23.26 14.07
C GLU A 435 -21.82 -22.46 14.79
N ASP A 436 -20.71 -22.22 14.10
CA ASP A 436 -19.59 -21.44 14.61
C ASP A 436 -19.96 -19.96 14.81
N ILE A 437 -20.74 -19.40 13.88
CA ILE A 437 -21.25 -18.03 13.96
C ILE A 437 -22.31 -17.92 15.05
N MET A 438 -23.20 -18.92 15.15
CA MET A 438 -24.21 -18.94 16.20
C MET A 438 -23.58 -19.01 17.58
N ARG A 439 -22.55 -19.84 17.79
CA ARG A 439 -21.78 -19.87 19.05
C ARG A 439 -21.15 -18.51 19.41
N ARG A 440 -20.70 -17.72 18.43
CA ARG A 440 -20.21 -16.36 18.69
C ARG A 440 -21.33 -15.39 19.05
N LEU A 441 -22.51 -15.55 18.46
CA LEU A 441 -23.70 -14.78 18.81
C LEU A 441 -24.23 -15.12 20.20
N ASP A 442 -24.10 -16.39 20.66
CA ASP A 442 -24.48 -16.79 22.00
C ASP A 442 -23.70 -16.06 23.11
N ALA A 443 -22.53 -15.54 22.83
CA ALA A 443 -21.80 -14.69 23.77
C ALA A 443 -22.56 -13.38 24.13
N TYR A 444 -23.58 -12.99 23.38
CA TYR A 444 -24.46 -11.84 23.65
C TYR A 444 -25.74 -12.21 24.41
N ARG A 445 -26.02 -13.49 24.61
CA ARG A 445 -27.15 -13.95 25.41
C ARG A 445 -26.90 -13.77 26.92
N LYS A 446 -27.94 -13.87 27.72
CA LYS A 446 -27.85 -13.85 29.20
C LYS A 446 -26.84 -14.88 29.69
N GLY A 447 -25.91 -14.45 30.53
CA GLY A 447 -24.78 -15.27 31.01
C GLY A 447 -23.54 -15.21 30.10
N GLY A 448 -23.64 -14.71 28.90
CA GLY A 448 -22.48 -14.50 27.98
C GLY A 448 -21.60 -13.31 28.38
N SER A 449 -20.44 -13.19 27.73
CA SER A 449 -19.43 -12.15 28.04
C SER A 449 -19.65 -10.83 27.33
N LYS A 450 -20.47 -10.79 26.26
CA LYS A 450 -20.68 -9.62 25.41
C LYS A 450 -22.09 -9.03 25.59
N ALA A 451 -22.29 -7.79 25.12
CA ALA A 451 -23.59 -7.12 25.08
C ALA A 451 -23.69 -6.26 23.80
N ILE A 452 -24.89 -6.17 23.23
CA ILE A 452 -25.17 -5.41 22.01
C ILE A 452 -25.38 -3.94 22.35
N SER A 453 -24.73 -3.04 21.61
CA SER A 453 -24.90 -1.58 21.74
C SER A 453 -25.85 -1.02 20.68
N ALA A 454 -26.37 0.19 20.90
CA ALA A 454 -27.16 0.91 19.91
C ALA A 454 -26.41 1.14 18.59
N SER A 455 -25.10 1.38 18.65
CA SER A 455 -24.25 1.49 17.47
C SER A 455 -24.14 0.17 16.69
N ALA A 456 -24.07 -0.95 17.38
CA ALA A 456 -24.07 -2.28 16.74
C ALA A 456 -25.41 -2.55 16.01
N ILE A 457 -26.54 -2.21 16.64
CA ILE A 457 -27.88 -2.31 16.00
C ILE A 457 -27.95 -1.39 14.77
N ASN A 458 -27.50 -0.15 14.87
CA ASN A 458 -27.44 0.75 13.73
C ASN A 458 -26.57 0.19 12.60
N THR A 459 -25.44 -0.43 12.92
CA THR A 459 -24.56 -1.09 11.96
C THR A 459 -25.28 -2.24 11.24
N TYR A 460 -26.04 -3.06 11.97
CA TYR A 460 -26.83 -4.15 11.39
C TYR A 460 -27.91 -3.62 10.44
N LEU A 461 -28.62 -2.59 10.85
CA LEU A 461 -29.67 -1.95 10.05
C LEU A 461 -29.08 -1.27 8.79
N ASP A 462 -27.88 -0.73 8.84
CA ASP A 462 -27.20 -0.17 7.69
C ASP A 462 -26.69 -1.26 6.74
N CYS A 463 -26.10 -2.32 7.26
CA CYS A 463 -25.60 -3.45 6.50
C CYS A 463 -25.37 -4.68 7.41
N PRO A 464 -26.19 -5.75 7.27
CA PRO A 464 -26.01 -6.98 8.06
C PRO A 464 -24.60 -7.58 7.92
N LEU A 465 -24.00 -7.53 6.73
CA LEU A 465 -22.66 -8.05 6.50
C LEU A 465 -21.57 -7.21 7.19
N LYS A 466 -21.73 -5.89 7.25
CA LYS A 466 -20.83 -5.02 8.04
C LYS A 466 -20.91 -5.37 9.54
N PHE A 467 -22.12 -5.63 10.05
CA PHE A 467 -22.31 -6.08 11.42
C PHE A 467 -21.59 -7.42 11.67
N TYR A 468 -21.72 -8.36 10.76
CA TYR A 468 -21.02 -9.64 10.85
C TYR A 468 -19.51 -9.45 10.97
N PHE A 469 -18.88 -8.70 10.04
CA PHE A 469 -17.44 -8.49 10.09
C PHE A 469 -16.98 -7.74 11.34
N SER A 470 -17.62 -6.60 11.68
CA SER A 470 -17.13 -5.74 12.75
C SER A 470 -17.55 -6.16 14.16
N VAL A 471 -18.74 -6.75 14.33
CA VAL A 471 -19.31 -7.05 15.66
C VAL A 471 -19.19 -8.54 16.00
N VAL A 472 -19.52 -9.43 15.05
CA VAL A 472 -19.47 -10.89 15.30
C VAL A 472 -18.04 -11.39 15.18
N GLU A 473 -17.35 -11.11 14.07
CA GLU A 473 -15.95 -11.52 13.84
C GLU A 473 -14.95 -10.61 14.56
N GLY A 474 -15.33 -9.37 14.86
CA GLY A 474 -14.44 -8.43 15.53
C GLY A 474 -13.32 -7.88 14.64
N ILE A 475 -13.48 -7.98 13.31
CA ILE A 475 -12.52 -7.41 12.35
C ILE A 475 -12.57 -5.89 12.48
N ARG A 476 -11.43 -5.29 12.71
CA ARG A 476 -11.26 -3.82 12.83
C ARG A 476 -10.32 -3.35 11.74
N GLU A 477 -10.44 -2.09 11.33
CA GLU A 477 -9.39 -1.41 10.60
C GLU A 477 -8.13 -1.34 11.48
N GLU A 478 -6.97 -1.49 10.86
CA GLU A 478 -5.71 -1.23 11.54
C GLU A 478 -5.67 0.25 11.95
N GLU A 479 -5.36 0.50 13.20
CA GLU A 479 -5.20 1.87 13.68
C GLU A 479 -3.96 2.48 13.03
N GLU A 480 -4.13 3.62 12.36
CA GLU A 480 -3.03 4.39 11.78
C GLU A 480 -2.72 5.60 12.66
N VAL A 481 -1.45 5.97 12.71
CA VAL A 481 -1.05 7.21 13.37
C VAL A 481 -1.60 8.39 12.59
N SER A 482 -2.45 9.19 13.23
CA SER A 482 -3.05 10.38 12.63
C SER A 482 -2.45 11.66 13.18
N GLU A 483 -2.05 12.57 12.29
CA GLU A 483 -1.58 13.91 12.66
C GLU A 483 -2.72 14.89 12.86
N THR A 484 -3.88 14.59 12.28
CA THR A 484 -5.06 15.44 12.30
C THR A 484 -6.17 14.76 13.07
N ILE A 485 -6.93 15.58 13.79
CA ILE A 485 -8.08 15.07 14.54
C ILE A 485 -9.22 14.80 13.56
N GLU A 486 -9.60 13.51 13.48
CA GLU A 486 -10.76 13.06 12.72
C GLU A 486 -12.07 13.34 13.48
N SER A 487 -13.20 13.15 12.81
CA SER A 487 -14.51 13.54 13.34
C SER A 487 -14.93 12.74 14.59
N ASP A 488 -14.47 11.50 14.72
CA ASP A 488 -14.72 10.63 15.88
C ASP A 488 -13.90 11.05 17.08
N VAL A 489 -12.60 11.30 16.89
CA VAL A 489 -11.71 11.83 17.94
C VAL A 489 -12.17 13.21 18.40
N PHE A 490 -12.62 14.07 17.46
CA PHE A 490 -13.23 15.36 17.81
C PHE A 490 -14.44 15.17 18.73
N GLY A 491 -15.30 14.20 18.42
CA GLY A 491 -16.43 13.84 19.26
C GLY A 491 -16.00 13.41 20.66
N SER A 492 -15.05 12.48 20.75
CA SER A 492 -14.53 11.97 22.03
C SER A 492 -13.92 13.08 22.91
N ILE A 493 -13.14 14.00 22.29
CA ILE A 493 -12.60 15.16 23.01
C ILE A 493 -13.72 16.06 23.55
N LEU A 494 -14.75 16.34 22.73
CA LEU A 494 -15.88 17.16 23.17
C LEU A 494 -16.64 16.53 24.33
N HIS A 495 -16.96 15.23 24.26
CA HIS A 495 -17.62 14.48 25.33
C HIS A 495 -16.79 14.54 26.61
N LYS A 496 -15.46 14.33 26.50
CA LYS A 496 -14.55 14.37 27.65
C LYS A 496 -14.49 15.76 28.31
N VAL A 497 -14.48 16.83 27.53
CA VAL A 497 -14.54 18.19 28.02
C VAL A 497 -15.88 18.46 28.75
N MET A 498 -17.00 18.04 28.16
CA MET A 498 -18.33 18.21 28.78
C MET A 498 -18.45 17.41 30.08
N GLU A 499 -17.98 16.15 30.10
CA GLU A 499 -17.91 15.33 31.32
C GLU A 499 -17.13 16.07 32.42
N GLU A 500 -15.94 16.54 32.13
CA GLU A 500 -15.05 17.18 33.09
C GLU A 500 -15.65 18.46 33.67
N LEU A 501 -16.29 19.27 32.83
CA LEU A 501 -16.90 20.53 33.28
C LEU A 501 -18.13 20.32 34.14
N TYR A 502 -18.94 19.28 33.87
CA TYR A 502 -20.16 19.05 34.67
C TYR A 502 -19.95 18.13 35.89
N LYS A 503 -18.93 17.28 35.91
CA LYS A 503 -18.64 16.31 36.98
C LYS A 503 -18.62 16.90 38.40
N PRO A 504 -18.11 18.15 38.66
CA PRO A 504 -18.14 18.76 39.99
C PRO A 504 -19.55 19.07 40.50
N PHE A 505 -20.55 19.09 39.63
CA PHE A 505 -21.92 19.41 39.91
C PHE A 505 -22.86 18.22 40.00
N GLN A 506 -22.30 16.97 40.00
CA GLN A 506 -23.09 15.76 40.11
C GLN A 506 -23.98 15.74 41.32
N GLY A 507 -25.28 15.47 41.14
CA GLY A 507 -26.32 15.52 42.17
C GLY A 507 -26.69 16.93 42.65
N LYS A 508 -26.20 17.99 42.01
CA LYS A 508 -26.43 19.38 42.41
C LYS A 508 -27.29 20.13 41.40
N MET A 509 -27.96 21.19 41.90
CA MET A 509 -28.71 22.10 41.05
C MET A 509 -27.75 23.02 40.27
N VAL A 510 -27.89 23.04 38.95
CA VAL A 510 -27.17 23.93 38.05
C VAL A 510 -28.00 25.17 37.77
N THR A 511 -27.40 26.35 38.00
CA THR A 511 -28.04 27.64 37.78
C THR A 511 -27.42 28.39 36.61
N VAL A 512 -28.13 29.41 36.11
CA VAL A 512 -27.63 30.24 35.01
C VAL A 512 -26.31 30.95 35.34
N ASP A 513 -26.16 31.38 36.60
CA ASP A 513 -24.98 32.14 37.03
C ASP A 513 -23.75 31.23 37.14
N LEU A 514 -23.94 29.97 37.55
CA LEU A 514 -22.91 28.94 37.53
C LEU A 514 -22.39 28.69 36.09
N LEU A 515 -23.28 28.47 35.13
CA LEU A 515 -22.91 28.26 33.73
C LEU A 515 -22.22 29.46 33.11
N LYS A 516 -22.66 30.70 33.50
CA LYS A 516 -21.97 31.93 33.09
C LYS A 516 -20.57 32.04 33.68
N ALA A 517 -20.37 31.59 34.92
CA ALA A 517 -19.06 31.59 35.57
C ALA A 517 -18.10 30.63 34.86
N ILE A 518 -18.53 29.37 34.60
CA ILE A 518 -17.75 28.41 33.85
C ILE A 518 -17.38 28.93 32.45
N ARG A 519 -18.35 29.53 31.73
CA ARG A 519 -18.12 30.06 30.38
C ARG A 519 -17.11 31.21 30.35
N LYS A 520 -17.03 32.01 31.42
CA LYS A 520 -16.07 33.12 31.53
C LYS A 520 -14.68 32.69 31.99
N ASP A 521 -14.56 31.53 32.59
CA ASP A 521 -13.27 30.99 33.05
C ASP A 521 -12.50 30.34 31.89
N THR A 522 -11.77 31.19 31.20
CA THR A 522 -10.94 30.74 30.04
C THR A 522 -9.86 29.73 30.45
N ALA A 523 -9.30 29.87 31.66
CA ALA A 523 -8.26 28.98 32.17
C ALA A 523 -8.81 27.57 32.40
N LEU A 524 -10.00 27.46 33.02
CA LEU A 524 -10.71 26.21 33.22
C LEU A 524 -11.01 25.50 31.88
N LEU A 525 -11.59 26.26 30.93
CA LEU A 525 -11.93 25.71 29.62
C LEU A 525 -10.69 25.23 28.85
N THR A 526 -9.64 26.04 28.79
CA THR A 526 -8.39 25.68 28.08
C THR A 526 -7.72 24.50 28.75
N GLY A 527 -7.72 24.43 30.08
CA GLY A 527 -7.19 23.30 30.84
C GLY A 527 -7.93 21.98 30.57
N ALA A 528 -9.27 22.02 30.61
CA ALA A 528 -10.11 20.85 30.31
C ALA A 528 -9.90 20.36 28.88
N ILE A 529 -9.83 21.28 27.91
CA ILE A 529 -9.55 20.94 26.52
C ILE A 529 -8.16 20.29 26.37
N ALA A 530 -7.12 20.87 26.99
CA ALA A 530 -5.78 20.31 26.91
C ALA A 530 -5.68 18.89 27.53
N ARG A 531 -6.38 18.65 28.64
CA ARG A 531 -6.44 17.29 29.24
C ARG A 531 -7.20 16.30 28.36
N ALA A 532 -8.33 16.72 27.77
CA ALA A 532 -9.07 15.88 26.83
C ALA A 532 -8.25 15.53 25.57
N PHE A 533 -7.47 16.47 25.04
CA PHE A 533 -6.52 16.19 23.97
C PHE A 533 -5.44 15.19 24.40
N ALA A 534 -4.91 15.32 25.61
CA ALA A 534 -3.90 14.41 26.13
C ALA A 534 -4.43 12.98 26.18
N SER A 535 -5.65 12.77 26.73
CA SER A 535 -6.25 11.44 26.88
C SER A 535 -6.77 10.86 25.57
N GLU A 536 -7.50 11.64 24.75
CA GLU A 536 -8.24 11.11 23.60
C GLU A 536 -7.43 11.08 22.30
N PHE A 537 -6.54 12.06 22.10
CA PHE A 537 -5.75 12.16 20.87
C PHE A 537 -4.30 11.73 21.06
N PHE A 538 -3.59 12.27 22.06
CA PHE A 538 -2.19 11.95 22.30
C PHE A 538 -1.99 10.66 23.11
N LYS A 539 -3.07 10.08 23.66
CA LYS A 539 -3.05 8.84 24.48
C LYS A 539 -1.97 8.89 25.58
N THR A 540 -1.84 10.03 26.25
CA THR A 540 -0.83 10.29 27.30
C THR A 540 -1.45 11.00 28.49
N GLU A 541 -0.84 10.80 29.67
CA GLU A 541 -1.20 11.56 30.89
C GLU A 541 -0.53 12.95 30.93
N VAL A 542 0.47 13.19 30.06
CA VAL A 542 1.21 14.45 30.04
C VAL A 542 0.44 15.54 29.29
N VAL A 543 -0.08 16.49 30.02
CA VAL A 543 -0.80 17.63 29.44
C VAL A 543 0.20 18.67 28.89
N ARG A 544 0.07 18.98 27.61
CA ARG A 544 0.88 20.00 26.93
C ARG A 544 0.00 21.10 26.37
N SER A 545 0.56 22.30 26.21
CA SER A 545 -0.11 23.38 25.49
C SER A 545 -0.30 23.00 24.02
N LEU A 546 -1.51 23.22 23.52
CA LEU A 546 -1.83 22.96 22.11
C LEU A 546 -1.15 23.99 21.20
N THR A 547 -0.62 23.53 20.08
CA THR A 547 0.06 24.35 19.08
C THR A 547 -0.39 24.00 17.66
N GLY A 548 -0.17 24.90 16.70
CA GLY A 548 -0.48 24.66 15.29
C GLY A 548 -1.97 24.36 15.05
N GLN A 549 -2.24 23.32 14.26
CA GLN A 549 -3.61 22.91 13.91
C GLN A 549 -4.42 22.46 15.13
N ASN A 550 -3.78 21.76 16.08
CA ASN A 550 -4.46 21.31 17.31
C ASN A 550 -4.92 22.47 18.17
N TYR A 551 -4.21 23.60 18.19
CA TYR A 551 -4.67 24.83 18.84
C TYR A 551 -5.96 25.36 18.19
N LEU A 552 -6.02 25.39 16.85
CA LEU A 552 -7.22 25.84 16.14
C LEU A 552 -8.43 24.95 16.43
N ILE A 553 -8.22 23.63 16.46
CA ILE A 553 -9.27 22.67 16.79
C ILE A 553 -9.69 22.85 18.26
N GLY A 554 -8.76 23.06 19.18
CA GLY A 554 -9.04 23.37 20.57
C GLY A 554 -9.90 24.63 20.73
N GLU A 555 -9.62 25.69 19.96
CA GLU A 555 -10.43 26.90 19.91
C GLU A 555 -11.83 26.66 19.31
N MET A 556 -11.94 25.78 18.32
CA MET A 556 -13.27 25.36 17.82
C MET A 556 -14.06 24.62 18.88
N ILE A 557 -13.46 23.66 19.59
CA ILE A 557 -14.11 22.92 20.68
C ILE A 557 -14.53 23.90 21.78
N ARG A 558 -13.68 24.86 22.16
CA ARG A 558 -14.02 25.90 23.14
C ARG A 558 -15.30 26.64 22.75
N LYS A 559 -15.42 27.09 21.49
CA LYS A 559 -16.62 27.78 21.00
C LYS A 559 -17.87 26.91 21.06
N TYR A 560 -17.75 25.62 20.75
CA TYR A 560 -18.86 24.69 20.86
C TYR A 560 -19.28 24.48 22.33
N VAL A 561 -18.33 24.29 23.23
CA VAL A 561 -18.57 24.15 24.66
C VAL A 561 -19.24 25.42 25.22
N GLU A 562 -18.71 26.60 24.90
CA GLU A 562 -19.33 27.89 25.32
C GLU A 562 -20.77 27.99 24.81
N LYS A 563 -21.06 27.51 23.61
CA LYS A 563 -22.40 27.55 23.05
C LYS A 563 -23.34 26.52 23.68
N ILE A 564 -22.85 25.30 24.00
CA ILE A 564 -23.62 24.32 24.78
C ILE A 564 -24.00 24.94 26.16
N LEU A 565 -23.03 25.48 26.88
CA LEU A 565 -23.28 26.12 28.19
C LEU A 565 -24.29 27.31 28.10
N GLU A 566 -24.25 28.07 26.99
CA GLU A 566 -25.23 29.11 26.72
C GLU A 566 -26.64 28.56 26.51
N ARG A 567 -26.77 27.49 25.73
CA ARG A 567 -28.07 26.84 25.47
C ARG A 567 -28.61 26.20 26.73
N ASP A 568 -27.76 25.51 27.51
CA ASP A 568 -28.12 24.94 28.81
C ASP A 568 -28.56 26.01 29.81
N GLY A 569 -27.97 27.20 29.75
CA GLY A 569 -28.40 28.35 30.57
C GLY A 569 -29.86 28.78 30.37
N LYS A 570 -30.45 28.50 29.19
CA LYS A 570 -31.88 28.75 28.92
C LYS A 570 -32.80 27.68 29.54
N LEU A 571 -32.25 26.54 29.94
CA LEU A 571 -32.99 25.44 30.55
C LEU A 571 -32.87 25.39 32.07
N THR A 572 -32.04 26.24 32.64
CA THR A 572 -31.84 26.34 34.09
C THR A 572 -33.10 26.86 34.82
N PRO A 573 -33.34 26.43 36.10
CA PRO A 573 -32.53 25.51 36.85
C PRO A 573 -32.80 24.06 36.51
N PHE A 574 -31.75 23.20 36.60
CA PHE A 574 -31.86 21.75 36.48
C PHE A 574 -30.90 21.04 37.42
N VAL A 575 -31.22 19.83 37.81
CA VAL A 575 -30.32 18.99 38.59
C VAL A 575 -29.48 18.15 37.64
N TYR A 576 -28.15 18.30 37.68
CA TYR A 576 -27.26 17.44 36.91
C TYR A 576 -27.06 16.12 37.66
N ILE A 577 -27.52 15.02 37.07
CA ILE A 577 -27.49 13.69 37.71
C ILE A 577 -26.11 13.06 37.50
N GLU A 578 -25.73 12.79 36.25
CA GLU A 578 -24.45 12.15 35.90
C GLU A 578 -24.11 12.27 34.42
N SER A 579 -22.85 11.99 34.05
CA SER A 579 -22.36 11.81 32.67
C SER A 579 -21.71 10.49 32.50
N GLU A 580 -21.55 10.07 31.23
CA GLU A 580 -20.91 8.81 30.82
C GLU A 580 -21.44 7.58 31.58
N ARG A 581 -22.76 7.57 31.83
CA ARG A 581 -23.40 6.48 32.56
C ARG A 581 -23.40 5.20 31.78
N LYS A 582 -22.71 4.18 32.28
CA LYS A 582 -22.81 2.81 31.76
C LYS A 582 -24.15 2.20 32.18
N ILE A 583 -24.94 1.79 31.20
CA ILE A 583 -26.23 1.16 31.43
C ILE A 583 -26.27 -0.21 30.75
N ASN A 584 -26.85 -1.18 31.43
CA ASN A 584 -27.06 -2.52 30.90
C ASN A 584 -28.57 -2.84 30.94
N GLY A 585 -29.04 -3.57 29.94
CA GLY A 585 -30.42 -4.04 29.86
C GLY A 585 -30.48 -5.50 29.43
N LEU A 586 -31.64 -6.09 29.65
CA LEU A 586 -32.00 -7.42 29.13
C LEU A 586 -33.31 -7.29 28.36
N ILE A 587 -33.36 -7.89 27.18
CA ILE A 587 -34.58 -7.96 26.37
C ILE A 587 -34.83 -9.41 25.99
N SER A 588 -36.11 -9.84 26.12
CA SER A 588 -36.53 -11.17 25.75
C SER A 588 -36.88 -11.22 24.26
N LEU A 589 -36.36 -12.19 23.57
CA LEU A 589 -36.69 -12.49 22.18
C LEU A 589 -38.00 -13.30 22.09
N SER A 590 -38.48 -13.51 20.85
CA SER A 590 -39.67 -14.32 20.59
C SER A 590 -39.53 -15.78 20.96
N ASP A 591 -38.31 -16.30 20.98
CA ASP A 591 -37.96 -17.66 21.47
C ASP A 591 -37.76 -17.76 23.00
N HIS A 592 -38.11 -16.71 23.75
CA HIS A 592 -37.93 -16.56 25.19
C HIS A 592 -36.47 -16.50 25.67
N SER A 593 -35.49 -16.49 24.77
CA SER A 593 -34.09 -16.22 25.14
C SER A 593 -33.89 -14.73 25.46
N GLU A 594 -32.94 -14.42 26.34
CA GLU A 594 -32.66 -13.04 26.76
C GLU A 594 -31.32 -12.58 26.21
N ILE A 595 -31.32 -11.39 25.61
CA ILE A 595 -30.15 -10.73 25.01
C ILE A 595 -29.68 -9.58 25.91
N ARG A 596 -28.37 -9.50 26.10
CA ARG A 596 -27.72 -8.44 26.86
C ARG A 596 -27.53 -7.20 26.00
N LEU A 597 -28.02 -6.08 26.49
CA LEU A 597 -27.84 -4.77 25.89
C LEU A 597 -26.90 -3.94 26.74
N LYS A 598 -26.15 -3.03 26.12
CA LYS A 598 -25.31 -2.03 26.79
C LYS A 598 -25.46 -0.65 26.15
N GLY A 599 -25.31 0.37 26.97
CA GLY A 599 -25.28 1.75 26.49
C GLY A 599 -24.33 2.60 27.32
N PHE A 600 -23.95 3.73 26.76
CA PHE A 600 -23.26 4.80 27.45
C PHE A 600 -24.08 6.07 27.22
N ILE A 601 -24.63 6.63 28.28
CA ILE A 601 -25.43 7.84 28.21
C ILE A 601 -24.51 9.04 28.49
N ASP A 602 -24.37 9.92 27.51
CA ASP A 602 -23.43 11.04 27.61
C ASP A 602 -23.78 11.97 28.79
N ARG A 603 -25.08 12.25 29.01
CA ARG A 603 -25.55 13.11 30.10
C ARG A 603 -26.97 12.76 30.51
N VAL A 604 -27.21 12.74 31.83
CA VAL A 604 -28.53 12.64 32.46
C VAL A 604 -28.71 13.85 33.36
N ASP A 605 -29.83 14.52 33.19
CA ASP A 605 -30.25 15.62 34.08
C ASP A 605 -31.78 15.62 34.36
N GLU A 606 -32.22 16.36 35.36
CA GLU A 606 -33.62 16.44 35.73
C GLU A 606 -34.09 17.90 35.69
N VAL A 607 -35.13 18.15 34.92
CA VAL A 607 -35.78 19.45 34.74
C VAL A 607 -37.25 19.35 35.06
N ARG A 608 -37.75 20.04 36.07
CA ARG A 608 -39.19 20.05 36.44
C ARG A 608 -39.76 18.63 36.58
N ASP A 609 -39.09 17.78 37.34
CA ASP A 609 -39.46 16.36 37.59
C ASP A 609 -39.40 15.41 36.35
N ALA A 610 -38.92 15.88 35.21
CA ALA A 610 -38.66 15.04 34.04
C ALA A 610 -37.17 14.80 33.90
N ILE A 611 -36.80 13.52 33.72
CA ILE A 611 -35.41 13.11 33.45
C ILE A 611 -35.14 13.31 31.96
N ARG A 612 -34.06 14.01 31.64
CA ARG A 612 -33.61 14.15 30.26
C ARG A 612 -32.40 13.26 30.03
N ILE A 613 -32.47 12.49 28.94
CA ILE A 613 -31.36 11.69 28.45
C ILE A 613 -30.82 12.39 27.23
N ILE A 614 -29.56 12.86 27.33
CA ILE A 614 -28.93 13.70 26.31
C ILE A 614 -27.77 12.96 25.69
N ASP A 615 -27.72 13.03 24.36
CA ASP A 615 -26.66 12.47 23.51
C ASP A 615 -26.02 13.60 22.67
N TYR A 616 -24.70 13.74 22.73
CA TYR A 616 -23.95 14.73 21.96
C TYR A 616 -23.47 14.14 20.64
N LYS A 617 -23.69 14.83 19.54
CA LYS A 617 -23.29 14.40 18.19
C LYS A 617 -22.44 15.47 17.51
N SER A 618 -21.18 15.17 17.22
CA SER A 618 -20.25 16.05 16.49
C SER A 618 -20.64 16.23 15.01
N GLY A 619 -21.36 15.28 14.45
CA GLY A 619 -21.84 15.30 13.06
C GLY A 619 -23.11 16.15 12.86
N SER A 620 -23.75 15.93 11.72
CA SER A 620 -25.08 16.44 11.37
C SER A 620 -26.07 15.29 11.25
N GLY A 621 -27.32 15.53 11.60
CA GLY A 621 -28.39 14.53 11.50
C GLY A 621 -29.75 15.15 11.76
N THR A 622 -30.76 14.31 11.88
CA THR A 622 -32.12 14.71 12.19
C THR A 622 -32.52 14.30 13.60
N THR A 623 -33.23 15.20 14.30
CA THR A 623 -33.92 14.90 15.56
C THR A 623 -35.37 14.49 15.34
N THR A 624 -35.82 14.41 14.08
CA THR A 624 -37.20 14.10 13.71
C THR A 624 -37.28 12.70 13.09
N PHE A 625 -38.25 11.91 13.54
CA PHE A 625 -38.57 10.59 12.97
C PHE A 625 -40.03 10.55 12.50
N SER A 626 -40.34 9.70 11.54
CA SER A 626 -41.67 9.57 10.94
C SER A 626 -42.57 8.56 11.65
N SER A 627 -41.99 7.44 12.11
CA SER A 627 -42.65 6.42 12.93
C SER A 627 -41.60 5.60 13.63
N ILE A 628 -41.97 4.80 14.62
CA ILE A 628 -41.06 3.89 15.31
C ILE A 628 -40.52 2.83 14.34
N GLU A 629 -41.34 2.31 13.43
CA GLU A 629 -40.95 1.32 12.43
C GLU A 629 -39.87 1.89 11.49
N SER A 630 -39.91 3.21 11.18
CA SER A 630 -38.91 3.86 10.34
C SER A 630 -37.52 3.85 10.97
N LEU A 631 -37.40 3.77 12.29
CA LEU A 631 -36.13 3.65 12.99
C LEU A 631 -35.43 2.31 12.76
N PHE A 632 -36.19 1.28 12.46
CA PHE A 632 -35.70 -0.10 12.24
C PHE A 632 -35.74 -0.53 10.77
N ASN A 633 -36.22 0.33 9.85
CA ASN A 633 -36.28 0.01 8.43
C ASN A 633 -34.89 0.14 7.77
N LYS A 634 -34.40 -0.97 7.21
CA LYS A 634 -33.11 -1.04 6.49
C LYS A 634 -33.10 -0.28 5.17
N GLU A 635 -34.25 -0.08 4.55
CA GLU A 635 -34.39 0.61 3.26
C GLU A 635 -34.55 2.13 3.41
N GLU A 636 -34.76 2.63 4.62
CA GLU A 636 -34.91 4.05 4.89
C GLU A 636 -33.58 4.79 4.63
N LYS A 637 -33.59 5.68 3.62
CA LYS A 637 -32.38 6.37 3.14
C LYS A 637 -31.73 7.29 4.17
N ASP A 638 -32.55 7.95 4.98
CA ASP A 638 -32.12 8.93 5.96
C ASP A 638 -32.67 8.58 7.36
N ARG A 639 -32.48 7.31 7.75
CA ARG A 639 -32.92 6.76 9.04
C ARG A 639 -32.38 7.59 10.20
N ALA A 640 -33.24 7.96 11.14
CA ALA A 640 -32.88 8.77 12.30
C ALA A 640 -32.10 7.97 13.35
N LYS A 641 -30.85 7.62 13.04
CA LYS A 641 -29.96 6.74 13.83
C LYS A 641 -29.73 7.22 15.27
N ALA A 642 -29.58 8.54 15.44
CA ALA A 642 -29.38 9.11 16.77
C ALA A 642 -30.67 9.07 17.61
N VAL A 643 -31.84 9.17 16.98
CA VAL A 643 -33.12 8.98 17.67
C VAL A 643 -33.26 7.54 18.13
N MET A 644 -32.95 6.54 17.29
CA MET A 644 -32.96 5.14 17.69
C MET A 644 -32.00 4.89 18.87
N GLN A 645 -30.82 5.50 18.85
CA GLN A 645 -29.81 5.37 19.93
C GLN A 645 -30.32 5.94 21.25
N VAL A 646 -30.81 7.18 21.24
CA VAL A 646 -31.31 7.82 22.46
C VAL A 646 -32.57 7.14 22.98
N PHE A 647 -33.44 6.64 22.11
CA PHE A 647 -34.62 5.85 22.51
C PHE A 647 -34.23 4.53 23.17
N MET A 648 -33.20 3.84 22.69
CA MET A 648 -32.65 2.66 23.36
C MET A 648 -32.14 3.01 24.76
N TYR A 649 -31.48 4.16 24.91
CA TYR A 649 -31.05 4.63 26.23
C TYR A 649 -32.23 4.96 27.15
N CYS A 650 -33.26 5.64 26.65
CA CYS A 650 -34.50 5.91 27.38
C CYS A 650 -35.19 4.61 27.82
N TRP A 651 -35.28 3.64 26.92
CA TRP A 651 -35.87 2.31 27.22
C TRP A 651 -35.10 1.60 28.31
N MET A 652 -33.76 1.51 28.22
CA MET A 652 -32.96 0.87 29.27
C MET A 652 -33.03 1.62 30.59
N TYR A 653 -33.03 2.97 30.55
CA TYR A 653 -33.08 3.80 31.75
C TYR A 653 -34.44 3.68 32.46
N ALA A 654 -35.56 3.58 31.73
CA ALA A 654 -36.91 3.38 32.26
C ALA A 654 -37.07 2.05 33.00
N HIS A 655 -36.31 1.02 32.60
CA HIS A 655 -36.35 -0.29 33.20
C HIS A 655 -35.55 -0.43 34.50
N LEU A 656 -34.77 0.61 34.86
CA LEU A 656 -34.10 0.64 36.18
C LEU A 656 -35.16 0.80 37.31
N THR A 657 -35.03 0.01 38.35
CA THR A 657 -36.02 -0.04 39.47
C THR A 657 -36.28 1.33 40.08
N GLU A 658 -35.24 2.19 40.15
CA GLU A 658 -35.26 3.55 40.71
C GLU A 658 -36.00 4.57 39.83
N ASN A 659 -36.25 4.25 38.56
CA ASN A 659 -36.82 5.20 37.61
C ASN A 659 -38.21 4.79 37.09
N LYS A 660 -38.81 3.75 37.63
CA LYS A 660 -40.17 3.33 37.24
C LYS A 660 -41.19 4.46 37.48
N GLY A 661 -41.93 4.80 36.45
CA GLY A 661 -42.98 5.83 36.46
C GLY A 661 -42.51 7.27 36.35
N LYS A 662 -41.21 7.53 36.16
CA LYS A 662 -40.69 8.87 35.91
C LYS A 662 -40.87 9.25 34.42
N THR A 663 -41.17 10.48 34.15
CA THR A 663 -41.18 11.04 32.77
C THR A 663 -39.76 11.13 32.25
N ILE A 664 -39.51 10.52 31.06
CA ILE A 664 -38.19 10.52 30.42
C ILE A 664 -38.25 11.23 29.08
N GLN A 665 -37.41 12.25 28.91
CA GLN A 665 -37.32 13.10 27.73
C GLN A 665 -36.02 12.80 26.96
N PRO A 666 -36.10 12.37 25.69
CA PRO A 666 -34.91 12.22 24.83
C PRO A 666 -34.43 13.59 24.32
N GLY A 667 -33.10 13.78 24.27
CA GLY A 667 -32.48 14.98 23.72
C GLY A 667 -31.23 14.68 22.94
N ILE A 668 -31.03 15.37 21.82
CA ILE A 668 -29.86 15.21 20.97
C ILE A 668 -29.24 16.57 20.65
N TYR A 669 -27.99 16.76 21.03
CA TYR A 669 -27.24 17.98 20.75
C TYR A 669 -26.37 17.78 19.51
N TYR A 670 -26.89 18.12 18.34
CA TYR A 670 -26.04 18.22 17.15
C TYR A 670 -25.20 19.50 17.21
N VAL A 671 -23.89 19.33 17.40
CA VAL A 671 -22.96 20.44 17.67
C VAL A 671 -22.95 21.47 16.55
N ARG A 672 -23.08 21.02 15.30
CA ARG A 672 -23.12 21.90 14.12
C ARG A 672 -24.40 22.77 14.08
N SER A 673 -25.47 22.32 14.71
CA SER A 673 -26.75 23.05 14.76
C SER A 673 -26.83 24.02 15.92
N LEU A 674 -25.89 24.04 16.87
CA LEU A 674 -25.90 24.91 18.07
C LEU A 674 -25.97 26.42 17.78
N PHE A 675 -25.43 26.81 16.61
CA PHE A 675 -25.40 28.20 16.18
C PHE A 675 -26.68 28.65 15.46
N ALA A 676 -27.57 27.70 15.11
CA ALA A 676 -28.88 28.05 14.57
C ALA A 676 -29.79 28.66 15.61
N ASP A 677 -30.70 29.56 15.20
CA ASP A 677 -31.73 30.14 16.04
C ASP A 677 -33.08 30.04 15.35
N PRO A 678 -34.09 29.40 15.96
CA PRO A 678 -34.06 28.70 17.25
C PRO A 678 -33.30 27.37 17.24
N PHE A 679 -32.59 27.02 18.32
CA PHE A 679 -32.01 25.72 18.57
C PHE A 679 -32.84 24.97 19.61
N ASP A 680 -33.27 23.76 19.28
CA ASP A 680 -33.98 22.85 20.19
C ASP A 680 -33.37 21.44 20.09
N PRO A 681 -32.84 20.87 21.21
CA PRO A 681 -32.29 19.53 21.26
C PRO A 681 -33.35 18.43 21.35
N SER A 682 -34.62 18.77 21.44
CA SER A 682 -35.71 17.80 21.62
C SER A 682 -35.89 16.90 20.40
N VAL A 683 -36.34 15.68 20.64
CA VAL A 683 -36.73 14.75 19.59
C VAL A 683 -38.18 15.04 19.16
N TYR A 684 -38.45 14.97 17.86
CA TYR A 684 -39.74 15.26 17.27
C TYR A 684 -40.29 14.07 16.50
N HIS A 685 -41.57 13.76 16.73
CA HIS A 685 -42.35 12.83 15.93
C HIS A 685 -43.09 13.60 14.81
N ARG A 686 -42.87 13.25 13.56
CA ARG A 686 -43.54 13.84 12.39
C ARG A 686 -44.90 13.19 12.19
N ILE A 687 -45.96 13.88 12.49
CA ILE A 687 -47.34 13.40 12.31
C ILE A 687 -47.78 13.52 10.84
N GLU A 688 -47.48 14.68 10.24
CA GLU A 688 -47.82 14.98 8.84
C GLU A 688 -46.75 15.86 8.21
N ARG A 689 -46.82 16.06 6.90
CA ARG A 689 -45.88 16.95 6.20
C ARG A 689 -45.99 18.38 6.76
N GLY A 690 -44.94 18.85 7.40
CA GLY A 690 -44.88 20.18 8.01
C GLY A 690 -45.40 20.26 9.45
N LYS A 691 -45.92 19.17 10.04
CA LYS A 691 -46.39 19.13 11.43
C LYS A 691 -45.60 18.06 12.21
N SER A 692 -44.90 18.48 13.24
CA SER A 692 -44.15 17.60 14.15
C SER A 692 -44.53 17.89 15.57
N GLU A 693 -44.60 16.88 16.42
CA GLU A 693 -44.89 16.94 17.82
C GLU A 693 -43.61 16.60 18.62
N LYS A 694 -43.38 17.38 19.66
CA LYS A 694 -42.24 17.14 20.55
C LYS A 694 -42.49 15.91 21.42
N VAL A 695 -41.50 15.02 21.53
CA VAL A 695 -41.52 13.89 22.47
C VAL A 695 -41.24 14.40 23.88
N GLU A 696 -42.32 14.69 24.64
CA GLU A 696 -42.19 15.12 26.02
C GLU A 696 -42.06 13.99 27.02
N ASP A 697 -42.52 12.79 26.64
CA ASP A 697 -42.36 11.56 27.41
C ASP A 697 -42.15 10.35 26.48
N PHE A 698 -41.07 9.63 26.71
CA PHE A 698 -40.76 8.42 25.98
C PHE A 698 -41.75 7.27 26.27
N SER A 699 -42.45 7.28 27.43
CA SER A 699 -43.35 6.19 27.80
C SER A 699 -44.41 5.88 26.74
N GLY A 700 -44.92 6.90 26.03
CA GLY A 700 -45.88 6.73 24.93
C GLY A 700 -45.33 5.97 23.69
N TYR A 701 -44.04 5.82 23.58
CA TYR A 701 -43.34 5.13 22.48
C TYR A 701 -42.66 3.85 22.91
N ALA A 702 -42.59 3.56 24.22
CA ALA A 702 -41.77 2.50 24.80
C ALA A 702 -42.15 1.11 24.30
N GLN A 703 -43.43 0.79 24.24
CA GLN A 703 -43.91 -0.53 23.78
C GLN A 703 -43.59 -0.75 22.28
N ALA A 704 -43.96 0.20 21.41
CA ALA A 704 -43.69 0.10 19.99
C ALA A 704 -42.17 0.02 19.68
N PHE A 705 -41.36 0.78 20.44
CA PHE A 705 -39.90 0.73 20.34
C PHE A 705 -39.34 -0.63 20.77
N GLU A 706 -39.82 -1.21 21.87
CA GLU A 706 -39.43 -2.54 22.32
C GLU A 706 -39.77 -3.62 21.30
N GLU A 707 -40.97 -3.57 20.69
CA GLU A 707 -41.38 -4.47 19.63
C GLU A 707 -40.45 -4.38 18.40
N GLY A 708 -40.14 -3.16 17.95
CA GLY A 708 -39.18 -2.93 16.86
C GLY A 708 -37.76 -3.42 17.16
N LEU A 709 -37.29 -3.17 18.39
CA LEU A 709 -35.98 -3.62 18.85
C LEU A 709 -35.92 -5.15 18.93
N ARG A 710 -36.97 -5.78 19.48
CA ARG A 710 -37.11 -7.25 19.53
C ARG A 710 -37.11 -7.86 18.14
N GLY A 711 -37.88 -7.33 17.20
CA GLY A 711 -37.91 -7.81 15.82
C GLY A 711 -36.55 -7.74 15.13
N CYS A 712 -35.79 -6.64 15.33
CA CYS A 712 -34.43 -6.52 14.81
C CYS A 712 -33.49 -7.56 15.43
N LEU A 713 -33.59 -7.82 16.73
CA LEU A 713 -32.76 -8.80 17.41
C LEU A 713 -33.16 -10.23 17.04
N ASP A 714 -34.47 -10.53 16.93
CA ASP A 714 -34.94 -11.82 16.43
C ASP A 714 -34.33 -12.15 15.06
N GLU A 715 -34.25 -11.16 14.17
CA GLU A 715 -33.60 -11.34 12.87
C GLU A 715 -32.09 -11.60 12.99
N ILE A 716 -31.38 -10.88 13.88
CA ILE A 716 -29.94 -11.09 14.14
C ILE A 716 -29.67 -12.51 14.63
N PHE A 717 -30.50 -13.04 15.53
CA PHE A 717 -30.31 -14.35 16.16
C PHE A 717 -31.01 -15.52 15.44
N ASN A 718 -31.76 -15.25 14.36
CA ASN A 718 -32.38 -16.28 13.54
C ASN A 718 -31.32 -16.96 12.64
N PRO A 719 -31.05 -18.28 12.77
CA PRO A 719 -30.09 -18.99 11.96
C PRO A 719 -30.43 -19.06 10.47
N GLU A 720 -31.75 -19.01 10.13
CA GLU A 720 -32.22 -19.09 8.75
C GLU A 720 -31.99 -17.80 7.94
N ILE A 721 -31.74 -16.68 8.60
CA ILE A 721 -31.55 -15.39 7.95
C ILE A 721 -30.05 -15.08 7.81
N PRO A 722 -29.45 -15.14 6.60
CA PRO A 722 -28.01 -14.89 6.43
C PRO A 722 -27.66 -13.42 6.62
N PHE A 723 -26.39 -13.13 6.91
CA PHE A 723 -25.86 -11.78 6.84
C PHE A 723 -25.62 -11.39 5.37
N THR A 724 -26.41 -10.49 4.85
CA THR A 724 -26.38 -10.06 3.45
C THR A 724 -25.77 -8.69 3.28
N GLN A 725 -25.30 -8.41 2.07
CA GLN A 725 -24.91 -7.05 1.66
C GLN A 725 -26.14 -6.12 1.65
N THR A 726 -25.92 -4.86 2.04
CA THR A 726 -26.95 -3.82 1.90
C THR A 726 -27.31 -3.59 0.43
N PRO A 727 -28.58 -3.40 0.10
CA PRO A 727 -28.98 -3.01 -1.25
C PRO A 727 -28.59 -1.55 -1.58
N THR A 728 -28.33 -0.72 -0.56
CA THR A 728 -28.06 0.71 -0.73
C THR A 728 -26.56 0.97 -0.86
N GLY A 729 -26.10 1.52 -1.99
CA GLY A 729 -24.69 1.86 -2.24
C GLY A 729 -24.12 2.94 -1.30
N LYS A 730 -24.97 3.77 -0.67
CA LYS A 730 -24.57 4.85 0.26
C LYS A 730 -23.79 4.31 1.48
N ALA A 731 -24.21 3.17 2.03
CA ALA A 731 -23.54 2.54 3.17
C ALA A 731 -22.16 1.97 2.82
N CYS A 732 -21.89 1.73 1.53
CA CYS A 732 -20.62 1.17 1.04
C CYS A 732 -19.55 2.23 0.76
N SER A 733 -19.92 3.52 0.63
CA SER A 733 -18.99 4.58 0.20
C SER A 733 -17.78 4.74 1.13
N TYR A 734 -17.99 4.58 2.44
CA TYR A 734 -16.96 4.68 3.48
C TYR A 734 -16.86 3.40 4.32
N CYS A 735 -17.17 2.25 3.71
CA CYS A 735 -17.12 0.98 4.41
C CYS A 735 -15.71 0.37 4.35
N PRO A 736 -15.06 0.05 5.48
CA PRO A 736 -13.73 -0.56 5.50
C PRO A 736 -13.71 -1.94 4.83
N PHE A 737 -14.84 -2.62 4.78
CA PHE A 737 -14.96 -3.97 4.20
C PHE A 737 -15.31 -3.97 2.71
N LYS A 738 -15.24 -2.82 2.02
CA LYS A 738 -15.58 -2.68 0.60
C LYS A 738 -14.79 -3.66 -0.29
N GLY A 739 -13.50 -3.84 -0.01
CA GLY A 739 -12.63 -4.78 -0.74
C GLY A 739 -13.08 -6.24 -0.58
N ILE A 740 -13.47 -6.65 0.65
CA ILE A 740 -13.97 -8.00 0.93
C ILE A 740 -15.32 -8.22 0.25
N CYS A 741 -16.17 -7.20 0.22
CA CYS A 741 -17.49 -7.26 -0.41
C CYS A 741 -17.46 -7.21 -1.94
N GLY A 742 -16.35 -6.85 -2.58
CA GLY A 742 -16.25 -6.68 -4.03
C GLY A 742 -17.07 -5.50 -4.58
N LYS A 743 -17.24 -4.40 -3.80
CA LYS A 743 -18.02 -3.20 -4.19
C LYS A 743 -17.16 -1.95 -4.38
#